data_9a2bb16b98954c2aaace3db84814af40
#
_entry.id   9a2bb16b98954c2aaace3db84814af40
#
_cell.length_a   1.000
_cell.length_b   1.000
_cell.length_c   1.000
_cell.angle_alpha   90.00
_cell.angle_beta   90.00
_cell.angle_gamma   90.00
#
_symmetry.space_group_name_H-M   'P 1'
#
loop_
_entity.id
_entity.type
_entity.pdbx_description
1 polymer ?
#
loop_
_entity_poly.entity_id
_entity_poly.type
_entity_poly.pdbx_seq_one_letter_code
_entity_poly.pdbx_strand_id
1 'polypeptide(L)'
;MHIRICFLSALLPTVFLASGEEPSDSLVRELQEIVVTADQPATRLEGNVLVSTITGSNLQNLGTALDVLAQLPLMKVEDGAVSVAGKGIPDVYIDGRPMRDGDELRNLSSSDLKKVELLLAPGAMYGNTTEAVVRITTRKRFWKGFSFTNRAAAEKRRCWSASDMIDAGWRSGNLELFATGSVSRYDSRIKGTTVNRLEYDGEEAEIGSSQDNRAPSTVGVVKAGFNFSSGAHSAGAYYRYNPEHGDFCNEGSEWTGTTAPVRRRIDRDIRSRSHLAAVYYDGNLAGKCLLHFDGTFRRSSSTSATATTYAEEGYAEVSSVEKKNSSLYAGKLYASLPLFKGDFTTGIQDSYTHTRLDYRMLNQAVGEYIPSGLTETRQKSLAAFAQWNRTFHRFSLSAGLRYEYVDYAFDKDGRRDNDVSRRNHLLTPDISLGYSFCDDASVSISYKMSTEKPPYPQLTGSLNYVGIHEIEGGNPALRDGRMHNLQVFGMWRGFILQASFMRSIDTYAFVKELYPAPTLQLMMHPVNIDVSALNLFLVWSRPMGKWTPNFTVGVYRQWLEAGGGRHDRPIFSYYLDNVVALPFGMLLSVNAHGQTSGDMHTNRFGTTWFALDASISRSFFNESLDVKLSATDIFGTLNNDWTMDTYGVSMVKRQSYDRRGVTLTLTYRFRPRASRYKGEAASQSELDRL
;
A
#
# COMPACT_ATOMS: atom_id res chain seq x y z
N MET A 1 -10.59 36.08 -9.25
CA MET A 1 -12.01 35.87 -9.59
C MET A 1 -12.55 34.86 -8.55
N HIS A 2 -13.28 35.35 -7.55
CA HIS A 2 -13.72 34.57 -6.40
C HIS A 2 -14.86 33.63 -6.82
N ILE A 3 -14.60 32.32 -6.81
CA ILE A 3 -15.67 31.33 -6.86
C ILE A 3 -15.96 30.89 -5.44
N ARG A 4 -17.07 31.42 -4.92
CA ARG A 4 -17.69 30.93 -3.68
C ARG A 4 -18.33 29.58 -3.99
N ILE A 5 -17.74 28.51 -3.46
CA ILE A 5 -18.41 27.20 -3.41
C ILE A 5 -19.36 27.25 -2.24
N CYS A 6 -20.64 27.41 -2.52
CA CYS A 6 -21.70 27.20 -1.55
C CYS A 6 -21.79 25.71 -1.22
N PHE A 7 -21.61 25.39 0.05
CA PHE A 7 -22.04 24.12 0.59
C PHE A 7 -23.56 23.99 0.43
N LEU A 8 -24.00 23.08 -0.42
CA LEU A 8 -25.41 22.73 -0.53
C LEU A 8 -25.71 21.74 0.60
N SER A 9 -26.14 22.28 1.72
CA SER A 9 -26.71 21.54 2.83
C SER A 9 -28.14 21.14 2.49
N ALA A 10 -28.49 19.93 2.89
CA ALA A 10 -29.83 19.41 3.13
C ALA A 10 -30.74 19.18 1.92
N LEU A 11 -30.70 17.96 1.41
CA LEU A 11 -31.89 17.33 0.88
C LEU A 11 -32.39 16.31 1.90
N LEU A 12 -33.35 16.76 2.72
CA LEU A 12 -34.25 15.88 3.48
C LEU A 12 -35.14 15.13 2.46
N PRO A 13 -35.17 13.80 2.44
CA PRO A 13 -36.20 13.11 1.69
C PRO A 13 -37.52 13.21 2.44
N THR A 14 -38.50 13.81 1.81
CA THR A 14 -39.91 13.69 2.16
C THR A 14 -40.30 12.21 2.22
N VAL A 15 -40.69 11.78 3.40
CA VAL A 15 -41.22 10.43 3.63
C VAL A 15 -42.56 10.30 2.91
N PHE A 16 -42.63 9.53 1.85
CA PHE A 16 -43.88 8.99 1.34
C PHE A 16 -44.24 7.77 2.18
N LEU A 17 -45.25 7.92 3.02
CA LEU A 17 -45.96 6.81 3.67
C LEU A 17 -46.76 6.08 2.62
N ALA A 18 -46.25 4.94 2.16
CA ALA A 18 -47.07 3.93 1.47
C ALA A 18 -47.37 2.83 2.48
N SER A 19 -48.61 2.83 2.96
CA SER A 19 -49.23 1.72 3.66
C SER A 19 -49.43 0.56 2.68
N GLY A 20 -48.72 -0.51 2.91
CA GLY A 20 -48.91 -1.80 2.20
C GLY A 20 -48.97 -2.91 3.22
N GLU A 21 -50.08 -3.65 3.18
CA GLU A 21 -50.45 -4.76 4.05
C GLU A 21 -49.36 -5.84 4.15
N GLU A 22 -49.16 -6.35 5.37
CA GLU A 22 -48.34 -7.54 5.64
C GLU A 22 -49.04 -8.81 5.16
N PRO A 23 -48.34 -9.74 4.48
CA PRO A 23 -48.76 -11.13 4.44
C PRO A 23 -48.10 -11.88 5.61
N SER A 24 -48.95 -12.53 6.34
CA SER A 24 -48.71 -13.37 7.49
C SER A 24 -47.64 -14.46 7.30
N ASP A 25 -46.77 -14.50 8.28
CA ASP A 25 -46.30 -15.65 9.07
C ASP A 25 -45.93 -16.94 8.31
N SER A 26 -44.61 -17.10 8.16
CA SER A 26 -44.01 -18.44 8.26
C SER A 26 -42.87 -18.38 9.24
N LEU A 27 -43.08 -19.02 10.38
CA LEU A 27 -42.12 -19.24 11.46
C LEU A 27 -40.85 -19.92 10.91
N VAL A 28 -39.88 -19.14 10.49
CA VAL A 28 -38.48 -19.54 10.50
C VAL A 28 -37.99 -19.25 11.93
N ARG A 29 -38.02 -20.24 12.79
CA ARG A 29 -37.25 -20.22 14.03
C ARG A 29 -35.79 -20.02 13.62
N GLU A 30 -35.27 -18.80 13.75
CA GLU A 30 -33.84 -18.58 13.93
C GLU A 30 -33.44 -19.36 15.17
N LEU A 31 -32.77 -20.49 14.95
CA LEU A 31 -32.00 -21.13 16.00
C LEU A 31 -31.01 -20.10 16.47
N GLN A 32 -31.19 -19.55 17.66
CA GLN A 32 -30.17 -18.79 18.35
C GLN A 32 -28.94 -19.69 18.35
N GLU A 33 -27.93 -19.27 17.61
CA GLU A 33 -26.60 -19.87 17.62
C GLU A 33 -26.15 -19.81 19.08
N ILE A 34 -26.17 -20.93 19.76
CA ILE A 34 -25.59 -21.06 21.12
C ILE A 34 -24.11 -20.79 20.89
N VAL A 35 -23.68 -19.56 21.16
CA VAL A 35 -22.27 -19.21 21.26
C VAL A 35 -21.75 -19.94 22.49
N VAL A 36 -21.24 -21.15 22.27
CA VAL A 36 -20.35 -21.80 23.22
C VAL A 36 -19.10 -20.95 23.24
N THR A 37 -19.00 -20.08 24.23
CA THR A 37 -17.76 -19.39 24.58
C THR A 37 -16.81 -20.41 25.18
N ALA A 38 -16.30 -21.32 24.35
CA ALA A 38 -15.04 -21.95 24.63
C ALA A 38 -13.99 -20.83 24.50
N ASP A 39 -13.06 -20.77 25.45
CA ASP A 39 -11.92 -19.84 25.51
C ASP A 39 -10.97 -20.12 24.32
N GLN A 40 -11.45 -19.90 23.09
CA GLN A 40 -10.62 -20.01 21.88
C GLN A 40 -9.78 -18.75 21.78
N PRO A 41 -8.46 -18.88 21.59
CA PRO A 41 -7.59 -17.73 21.42
C PRO A 41 -8.10 -16.91 20.21
N ALA A 42 -8.23 -15.59 20.40
CA ALA A 42 -8.70 -14.66 19.36
C ALA A 42 -7.82 -14.73 18.10
N THR A 43 -6.57 -15.17 18.26
CA THR A 43 -5.60 -15.37 17.18
C THR A 43 -4.91 -16.71 17.34
N ARG A 44 -4.79 -17.47 16.25
CA ARG A 44 -4.13 -18.80 16.21
C ARG A 44 -3.29 -18.94 14.94
N LEU A 45 -2.26 -19.78 15.01
CA LEU A 45 -1.42 -20.10 13.86
C LEU A 45 -1.84 -21.45 13.26
N GLU A 46 -2.28 -21.44 12.00
CA GLU A 46 -2.62 -22.61 11.22
C GLU A 46 -1.62 -22.79 10.07
N GLY A 47 -0.64 -23.64 10.25
CA GLY A 47 0.48 -23.76 9.31
C GLY A 47 1.30 -22.47 9.27
N ASN A 48 1.32 -21.78 8.12
CA ASN A 48 1.96 -20.47 7.93
C ASN A 48 0.96 -19.31 7.90
N VAL A 49 -0.27 -19.52 8.36
CA VAL A 49 -1.36 -18.54 8.37
C VAL A 49 -1.73 -18.15 9.78
N LEU A 50 -1.62 -16.88 10.10
CA LEU A 50 -2.10 -16.33 11.36
C LEU A 50 -3.58 -15.96 11.21
N VAL A 51 -4.47 -16.66 11.91
CA VAL A 51 -5.92 -16.51 11.83
C VAL A 51 -6.42 -15.72 13.04
N SER A 52 -6.99 -14.55 12.84
CA SER A 52 -7.62 -13.72 13.88
C SER A 52 -9.13 -13.75 13.72
N THR A 53 -9.85 -14.22 14.74
CA THR A 53 -11.32 -14.25 14.76
C THR A 53 -11.86 -12.91 15.24
N ILE A 54 -12.69 -12.25 14.43
CA ILE A 54 -13.25 -10.94 14.73
C ILE A 54 -14.65 -11.04 15.34
N THR A 55 -15.44 -12.00 14.85
CA THR A 55 -16.79 -12.27 15.38
C THR A 55 -16.75 -12.53 16.88
N GLY A 56 -17.56 -11.79 17.66
CA GLY A 56 -17.65 -11.94 19.11
C GLY A 56 -16.53 -11.28 19.90
N SER A 57 -15.56 -10.63 19.23
CA SER A 57 -14.49 -9.88 19.89
C SER A 57 -14.83 -8.37 20.01
N ASN A 58 -14.10 -7.64 20.87
CA ASN A 58 -14.19 -6.19 20.96
C ASN A 58 -13.85 -5.49 19.64
N LEU A 59 -13.06 -6.14 18.77
CA LEU A 59 -12.66 -5.59 17.47
C LEU A 59 -13.83 -5.45 16.49
N GLN A 60 -14.92 -6.17 16.73
CA GLN A 60 -16.12 -6.11 15.89
C GLN A 60 -16.77 -4.72 15.83
N ASN A 61 -16.55 -3.87 16.83
CA ASN A 61 -17.20 -2.57 16.97
C ASN A 61 -16.26 -1.38 16.72
N LEU A 62 -15.09 -1.58 16.10
CA LEU A 62 -14.08 -0.53 15.87
C LEU A 62 -14.45 0.47 14.77
N GLY A 63 -15.45 0.17 13.94
CA GLY A 63 -15.91 1.02 12.84
C GLY A 63 -15.64 0.40 11.47
N THR A 64 -14.39 0.29 11.03
CA THR A 64 -14.02 -0.21 9.69
C THR A 64 -13.07 -1.41 9.73
N ALA A 65 -12.94 -2.12 8.61
CA ALA A 65 -11.95 -3.18 8.46
C ALA A 65 -10.52 -2.64 8.67
N LEU A 66 -10.24 -1.43 8.21
CA LEU A 66 -8.94 -0.79 8.38
C LEU A 66 -8.60 -0.59 9.87
N ASP A 67 -9.60 -0.19 10.69
CA ASP A 67 -9.45 -0.03 12.12
C ASP A 67 -9.17 -1.36 12.82
N VAL A 68 -9.77 -2.44 12.34
CA VAL A 68 -9.50 -3.80 12.84
C VAL A 68 -8.08 -4.21 12.49
N LEU A 69 -7.67 -4.04 11.23
CA LEU A 69 -6.32 -4.41 10.78
C LEU A 69 -5.23 -3.71 11.60
N ALA A 70 -5.44 -2.44 11.99
CA ALA A 70 -4.51 -1.70 12.85
C ALA A 70 -4.31 -2.32 14.25
N GLN A 71 -5.20 -3.21 14.68
CA GLN A 71 -5.15 -3.84 16.01
C GLN A 71 -4.73 -5.32 15.95
N LEU A 72 -4.43 -5.83 14.76
CA LEU A 72 -4.04 -7.23 14.61
C LEU A 72 -2.51 -7.41 14.73
N PRO A 73 -2.06 -8.58 15.24
CA PRO A 73 -0.65 -8.88 15.34
C PRO A 73 0.12 -8.70 14.04
N LEU A 74 1.31 -8.09 14.13
CA LEU A 74 2.23 -7.82 13.01
C LEU A 74 1.69 -6.83 11.96
N MET A 75 0.51 -6.30 12.13
CA MET A 75 -0.09 -5.36 11.18
C MET A 75 0.05 -3.93 11.66
N LYS A 76 0.21 -3.01 10.72
CA LYS A 76 0.30 -1.58 10.95
C LYS A 76 -0.53 -0.85 9.90
N VAL A 77 -1.21 0.20 10.31
CA VAL A 77 -1.98 1.07 9.42
C VAL A 77 -1.53 2.51 9.61
N GLU A 78 -0.97 3.11 8.56
CA GLU A 78 -0.55 4.51 8.55
C GLU A 78 -1.14 5.22 7.34
N ASP A 79 -1.77 6.37 7.56
CA ASP A 79 -2.44 7.18 6.53
C ASP A 79 -3.38 6.37 5.61
N GLY A 80 -3.94 5.28 6.15
CA GLY A 80 -4.85 4.39 5.44
C GLY A 80 -4.16 3.30 4.61
N ALA A 81 -2.85 3.21 4.63
CA ALA A 81 -2.09 2.11 4.06
C ALA A 81 -1.83 1.02 5.11
N VAL A 82 -2.05 -0.24 4.71
CA VAL A 82 -1.77 -1.42 5.53
C VAL A 82 -0.36 -1.90 5.25
N SER A 83 0.39 -2.22 6.29
CA SER A 83 1.69 -2.88 6.18
C SER A 83 1.83 -4.01 7.19
N VAL A 84 2.75 -4.94 6.91
CA VAL A 84 3.07 -6.09 7.78
C VAL A 84 4.51 -5.97 8.23
N ALA A 85 4.75 -6.14 9.53
CA ALA A 85 6.07 -6.01 10.13
C ALA A 85 7.09 -6.92 9.42
N GLY A 86 8.18 -6.32 8.94
CA GLY A 86 9.25 -7.00 8.22
C GLY A 86 8.90 -7.50 6.81
N LYS A 87 7.69 -7.17 6.27
CA LYS A 87 7.21 -7.63 4.97
C LYS A 87 6.72 -6.51 4.03
N GLY A 88 6.52 -5.31 4.55
CA GLY A 88 5.99 -4.20 3.76
C GLY A 88 4.47 -4.29 3.51
N ILE A 89 4.03 -3.80 2.36
CA ILE A 89 2.61 -3.72 1.98
C ILE A 89 2.13 -5.11 1.53
N PRO A 90 1.07 -5.68 2.17
CA PRO A 90 0.51 -6.96 1.77
C PRO A 90 -0.48 -6.83 0.61
N ASP A 91 -0.64 -7.89 -0.17
CA ASP A 91 -1.82 -8.03 -1.00
C ASP A 91 -3.04 -8.36 -0.11
N VAL A 92 -4.12 -7.60 -0.26
CA VAL A 92 -5.33 -7.78 0.55
C VAL A 92 -6.43 -8.46 -0.26
N TYR A 93 -7.02 -9.51 0.30
CA TYR A 93 -8.12 -10.25 -0.29
C TYR A 93 -9.37 -10.17 0.60
N ILE A 94 -10.51 -9.92 0.01
CA ILE A 94 -11.81 -9.85 0.69
C ILE A 94 -12.73 -10.94 0.09
N ASP A 95 -13.15 -11.93 0.91
CA ASP A 95 -13.94 -13.07 0.48
C ASP A 95 -13.37 -13.85 -0.71
N GLY A 96 -12.02 -14.01 -0.72
CA GLY A 96 -11.28 -14.75 -1.72
C GLY A 96 -10.93 -13.97 -2.98
N ARG A 97 -11.25 -12.68 -3.07
CA ARG A 97 -10.85 -11.78 -4.17
C ARG A 97 -9.88 -10.69 -3.69
N PRO A 98 -8.91 -10.26 -4.49
CA PRO A 98 -8.11 -9.09 -4.15
C PRO A 98 -8.95 -7.83 -3.97
N MET A 99 -8.49 -7.01 -3.07
CA MET A 99 -9.00 -5.66 -2.87
C MET A 99 -8.80 -4.84 -4.15
N ARG A 100 -9.84 -4.15 -4.59
CA ARG A 100 -9.81 -3.32 -5.81
C ARG A 100 -9.16 -1.95 -5.57
N ASP A 101 -9.29 -1.44 -4.35
CA ASP A 101 -8.70 -0.17 -3.88
C ASP A 101 -8.78 -0.08 -2.35
N GLY A 102 -7.97 0.82 -1.77
CA GLY A 102 -7.92 1.03 -0.31
C GLY A 102 -9.24 1.52 0.31
N ASP A 103 -10.16 2.05 -0.51
CA ASP A 103 -11.46 2.52 -0.03
C ASP A 103 -12.37 1.36 0.39
N GLU A 104 -12.15 0.15 -0.14
CA GLU A 104 -12.92 -1.02 0.29
C GLU A 104 -12.71 -1.34 1.77
N LEU A 105 -11.49 -1.22 2.28
CA LEU A 105 -11.19 -1.43 3.70
C LEU A 105 -11.77 -0.33 4.60
N ARG A 106 -11.84 0.90 4.08
CA ARG A 106 -12.46 2.03 4.79
C ARG A 106 -13.97 1.93 4.84
N ASN A 107 -14.58 1.25 3.86
CA ASN A 107 -16.04 1.06 3.76
C ASN A 107 -16.55 -0.19 4.42
N LEU A 108 -15.75 -1.25 4.45
CA LEU A 108 -16.11 -2.49 5.06
C LEU A 108 -16.24 -2.32 6.57
N SER A 109 -17.45 -2.54 7.11
CA SER A 109 -17.69 -2.43 8.55
C SER A 109 -16.91 -3.50 9.32
N SER A 110 -16.37 -3.12 10.47
CA SER A 110 -15.77 -4.08 11.40
C SER A 110 -16.78 -5.15 11.86
N SER A 111 -18.07 -4.79 11.98
CA SER A 111 -19.15 -5.73 12.34
C SER A 111 -19.46 -6.76 11.24
N ASP A 112 -19.05 -6.50 10.00
CA ASP A 112 -19.20 -7.45 8.89
C ASP A 112 -18.02 -8.42 8.77
N LEU A 113 -16.95 -8.24 9.55
CA LEU A 113 -15.81 -9.15 9.54
C LEU A 113 -16.11 -10.43 10.33
N LYS A 114 -15.78 -11.57 9.73
CA LYS A 114 -15.82 -12.88 10.41
C LYS A 114 -14.43 -13.21 10.97
N LYS A 115 -13.42 -13.20 10.11
CA LYS A 115 -12.02 -13.47 10.43
C LYS A 115 -11.08 -12.73 9.49
N VAL A 116 -9.85 -12.52 9.94
CA VAL A 116 -8.73 -12.05 9.15
C VAL A 116 -7.61 -13.08 9.22
N GLU A 117 -7.06 -13.41 8.08
CA GLU A 117 -5.97 -14.38 7.93
C GLU A 117 -4.76 -13.65 7.35
N LEU A 118 -3.63 -13.69 8.02
CA LEU A 118 -2.37 -13.13 7.56
C LEU A 118 -1.45 -14.28 7.13
N LEU A 119 -1.16 -14.36 5.82
CA LEU A 119 -0.21 -15.30 5.23
C LEU A 119 1.16 -14.61 5.16
N LEU A 120 2.12 -15.11 5.92
CA LEU A 120 3.47 -14.55 6.00
C LEU A 120 4.44 -15.16 4.97
N ALA A 121 4.05 -16.27 4.35
CA ALA A 121 4.76 -16.89 3.24
C ALA A 121 3.71 -17.31 2.18
N PRO A 122 3.18 -16.35 1.40
CA PRO A 122 2.21 -16.65 0.37
C PRO A 122 2.86 -17.47 -0.75
N GLY A 123 2.14 -18.49 -1.24
CA GLY A 123 2.64 -19.41 -2.24
C GLY A 123 2.66 -18.84 -3.66
N ALA A 124 3.11 -19.64 -4.61
CA ALA A 124 3.37 -19.28 -6.00
C ALA A 124 2.16 -18.67 -6.76
N MET A 125 0.93 -18.98 -6.34
CA MET A 125 -0.29 -18.44 -6.95
C MET A 125 -0.46 -16.93 -6.76
N TYR A 126 0.10 -16.33 -5.69
CA TYR A 126 -0.03 -14.90 -5.38
C TYR A 126 0.94 -14.00 -6.16
N GLY A 127 1.90 -14.57 -6.85
CA GLY A 127 2.92 -13.82 -7.56
C GLY A 127 4.28 -13.84 -6.86
N ASN A 128 5.31 -13.49 -7.61
CA ASN A 128 6.69 -13.51 -7.12
C ASN A 128 7.13 -12.24 -6.40
N THR A 129 6.35 -11.15 -6.48
CA THR A 129 6.60 -9.88 -5.76
C THR A 129 5.84 -9.79 -4.44
N THR A 130 4.88 -10.69 -4.16
CA THR A 130 4.03 -10.66 -2.98
C THR A 130 4.74 -11.26 -1.77
N GLU A 131 5.01 -10.47 -0.73
CA GLU A 131 5.70 -10.89 0.50
C GLU A 131 4.77 -11.29 1.63
N ALA A 132 3.54 -10.76 1.64
CA ALA A 132 2.50 -11.10 2.59
C ALA A 132 1.12 -11.00 1.95
N VAL A 133 0.15 -11.78 2.43
CA VAL A 133 -1.25 -11.71 1.99
C VAL A 133 -2.16 -11.60 3.20
N VAL A 134 -3.10 -10.68 3.16
CA VAL A 134 -4.18 -10.53 4.14
C VAL A 134 -5.47 -11.00 3.52
N ARG A 135 -6.09 -12.05 4.06
CA ARG A 135 -7.39 -12.53 3.63
C ARG A 135 -8.47 -12.16 4.65
N ILE A 136 -9.42 -11.40 4.25
CA ILE A 136 -10.58 -10.98 5.06
C ILE A 136 -11.77 -11.84 4.63
N THR A 137 -12.37 -12.54 5.59
CA THR A 137 -13.65 -13.24 5.38
C THR A 137 -14.76 -12.45 6.06
N THR A 138 -15.81 -12.13 5.30
CA THR A 138 -16.95 -11.37 5.81
C THR A 138 -18.11 -12.27 6.26
N ARG A 139 -19.00 -11.72 7.09
CA ARG A 139 -20.32 -12.31 7.36
C ARG A 139 -21.19 -12.10 6.15
N LYS A 140 -21.74 -13.15 5.59
CA LYS A 140 -22.60 -13.06 4.40
C LYS A 140 -23.99 -12.51 4.79
N ARG A 141 -24.15 -11.19 4.84
CA ARG A 141 -25.44 -10.54 4.95
C ARG A 141 -26.02 -10.34 3.53
N PHE A 142 -26.98 -11.17 3.14
CA PHE A 142 -27.60 -11.11 1.82
C PHE A 142 -28.93 -10.34 1.88
N TRP A 143 -28.87 -9.03 1.65
CA TRP A 143 -30.06 -8.23 1.45
C TRP A 143 -30.49 -8.28 -0.03
N LYS A 144 -31.80 -8.39 -0.29
CA LYS A 144 -32.40 -8.15 -1.60
C LYS A 144 -32.77 -6.67 -1.71
N GLY A 145 -32.68 -6.10 -2.91
CA GLY A 145 -33.03 -4.71 -3.17
C GLY A 145 -31.86 -3.75 -3.05
N PHE A 146 -32.14 -2.51 -2.68
CA PHE A 146 -31.19 -1.41 -2.64
C PHE A 146 -30.40 -1.39 -1.33
N SER A 147 -29.12 -1.03 -1.42
CA SER A 147 -28.21 -0.80 -0.31
C SER A 147 -27.38 0.48 -0.54
N PHE A 148 -27.01 1.16 0.52
CA PHE A 148 -26.30 2.43 0.45
C PHE A 148 -25.38 2.61 1.66
N THR A 149 -24.19 3.12 1.42
CA THR A 149 -23.26 3.55 2.46
C THR A 149 -22.70 4.92 2.06
N ASN A 150 -22.71 5.87 2.98
CA ASN A 150 -22.01 7.14 2.84
C ASN A 150 -21.00 7.28 3.98
N ARG A 151 -19.79 7.70 3.62
CA ARG A 151 -18.72 7.99 4.59
C ARG A 151 -18.14 9.36 4.31
N ALA A 152 -18.31 10.26 5.29
CA ALA A 152 -17.73 11.60 5.28
C ALA A 152 -16.62 11.70 6.34
N ALA A 153 -15.49 12.31 6.01
CA ALA A 153 -14.43 12.58 6.97
C ALA A 153 -13.89 14.00 6.77
N ALA A 154 -13.59 14.65 7.89
CA ALA A 154 -12.91 15.94 7.93
C ALA A 154 -11.73 15.86 8.88
N GLU A 155 -10.57 16.27 8.42
CA GLU A 155 -9.32 16.21 9.14
C GLU A 155 -8.69 17.59 9.24
N LYS A 156 -8.21 17.94 10.42
CA LYS A 156 -7.39 19.12 10.68
C LYS A 156 -6.01 18.69 11.13
N ARG A 157 -5.05 18.86 10.24
CA ARG A 157 -3.60 18.89 10.53
C ARG A 157 -3.12 20.34 10.47
N ARG A 158 -1.94 20.65 9.96
CA ARG A 158 -1.55 22.05 9.62
C ARG A 158 -2.53 22.64 8.60
N CYS A 159 -2.98 21.84 7.64
CA CYS A 159 -4.00 22.18 6.67
C CYS A 159 -5.30 21.39 6.91
N TRP A 160 -6.38 21.76 6.20
CA TRP A 160 -7.64 21.02 6.22
C TRP A 160 -7.68 20.01 5.06
N SER A 161 -8.10 18.81 5.37
CA SER A 161 -8.43 17.75 4.42
C SER A 161 -9.86 17.29 4.65
N ALA A 162 -10.53 16.87 3.59
CA ALA A 162 -11.89 16.33 3.67
C ALA A 162 -12.11 15.28 2.58
N SER A 163 -12.92 14.29 2.89
CA SER A 163 -13.34 13.28 1.92
C SER A 163 -14.80 12.92 2.10
N ASP A 164 -15.46 12.62 0.99
CA ASP A 164 -16.80 12.04 0.98
C ASP A 164 -16.87 10.90 -0.02
N MET A 165 -17.54 9.82 0.35
CA MET A 165 -17.68 8.63 -0.46
C MET A 165 -19.07 8.04 -0.31
N ILE A 166 -19.64 7.65 -1.45
CA ILE A 166 -20.93 7.00 -1.57
C ILE A 166 -20.72 5.65 -2.26
N ASP A 167 -21.18 4.58 -1.63
CA ASP A 167 -21.28 3.26 -2.22
C ASP A 167 -22.74 2.81 -2.28
N ALA A 168 -23.25 2.52 -3.47
CA ALA A 168 -24.61 2.11 -3.73
C ALA A 168 -24.64 0.74 -4.41
N GLY A 169 -25.64 -0.06 -4.09
CA GLY A 169 -25.83 -1.36 -4.71
C GLY A 169 -27.28 -1.75 -4.82
N TRP A 170 -27.56 -2.56 -5.82
CA TRP A 170 -28.87 -3.16 -6.03
C TRP A 170 -28.72 -4.64 -6.36
N ARG A 171 -29.51 -5.48 -5.71
CA ARG A 171 -29.48 -6.93 -5.90
C ARG A 171 -30.86 -7.48 -6.17
N SER A 172 -30.98 -8.25 -7.24
CA SER A 172 -32.20 -9.01 -7.58
C SER A 172 -31.79 -10.38 -8.10
N GLY A 173 -32.23 -11.45 -7.43
CA GLY A 173 -31.90 -12.83 -7.82
C GLY A 173 -30.37 -13.05 -7.93
N ASN A 174 -29.97 -13.41 -9.13
CA ASN A 174 -28.58 -13.73 -9.48
C ASN A 174 -27.72 -12.51 -9.86
N LEU A 175 -28.37 -11.35 -10.09
CA LEU A 175 -27.68 -10.12 -10.53
C LEU A 175 -27.47 -9.15 -9.37
N GLU A 176 -26.28 -8.60 -9.31
CA GLU A 176 -25.88 -7.50 -8.43
C GLU A 176 -25.29 -6.38 -9.29
N LEU A 177 -25.79 -5.15 -9.11
CA LEU A 177 -25.23 -3.93 -9.67
C LEU A 177 -24.62 -3.12 -8.54
N PHE A 178 -23.51 -2.43 -8.81
CA PHE A 178 -22.88 -1.57 -7.83
C PHE A 178 -22.27 -0.32 -8.48
N ALA A 179 -22.24 0.76 -7.71
CA ALA A 179 -21.56 2.00 -8.06
C ALA A 179 -20.95 2.64 -6.82
N THR A 180 -19.74 3.18 -6.97
CA THR A 180 -19.04 3.94 -5.94
C THR A 180 -18.63 5.28 -6.54
N GLY A 181 -18.89 6.37 -5.81
CA GLY A 181 -18.39 7.71 -6.12
C GLY A 181 -17.64 8.24 -4.91
N SER A 182 -16.43 8.80 -5.09
CA SER A 182 -15.75 9.51 -4.01
C SER A 182 -15.03 10.74 -4.51
N VAL A 183 -14.90 11.71 -3.62
CA VAL A 183 -14.05 12.87 -3.78
C VAL A 183 -13.27 13.09 -2.49
N SER A 184 -11.96 13.29 -2.62
CA SER A 184 -11.08 13.56 -1.50
C SER A 184 -10.21 14.75 -1.83
N ARG A 185 -10.15 15.70 -0.90
CA ARG A 185 -9.18 16.79 -0.94
C ARG A 185 -8.21 16.62 0.21
N TYR A 186 -6.96 16.43 -0.13
CA TYR A 186 -5.84 16.36 0.81
C TYR A 186 -5.02 17.65 0.71
N ASP A 187 -4.54 18.13 1.84
CA ASP A 187 -3.60 19.26 1.88
C ASP A 187 -2.61 19.01 3.01
N SER A 188 -1.31 18.98 2.68
CA SER A 188 -0.24 18.72 3.63
C SER A 188 0.82 19.80 3.57
N ARG A 189 1.50 20.06 4.69
CA ARG A 189 2.60 21.02 4.78
C ARG A 189 3.78 20.44 5.53
N ILE A 190 4.91 20.29 4.83
CA ILE A 190 6.14 19.70 5.34
C ILE A 190 7.24 20.74 5.28
N LYS A 191 7.92 20.99 6.43
CA LYS A 191 9.07 21.87 6.52
C LYS A 191 10.32 21.05 6.75
N GLY A 192 11.45 21.49 6.16
CA GLY A 192 12.71 20.80 6.36
C GLY A 192 13.91 21.55 5.86
N THR A 193 15.07 20.97 6.11
CA THR A 193 16.37 21.43 5.60
C THR A 193 17.14 20.21 5.11
N THR A 194 17.92 20.41 4.05
CA THR A 194 18.88 19.44 3.54
C THR A 194 20.25 20.12 3.49
N VAL A 195 21.27 19.47 4.01
CA VAL A 195 22.66 19.93 3.96
C VAL A 195 23.52 18.81 3.40
N ASN A 196 24.25 19.09 2.34
CA ASN A 196 25.20 18.17 1.71
C ASN A 196 26.61 18.67 1.97
N ARG A 197 27.51 17.78 2.37
CA ARG A 197 28.94 18.03 2.53
C ARG A 197 29.72 17.09 1.65
N LEU A 198 30.72 17.63 0.98
CA LEU A 198 31.56 16.87 0.05
C LEU A 198 32.90 17.57 -0.12
N GLU A 199 33.88 16.85 -0.63
CA GLU A 199 35.13 17.43 -1.13
C GLU A 199 34.98 17.73 -2.62
N TYR A 200 35.22 18.96 -3.04
CA TYR A 200 35.15 19.41 -4.43
C TYR A 200 36.34 20.31 -4.72
N ASP A 201 37.10 19.97 -5.77
CA ASP A 201 38.36 20.67 -6.16
C ASP A 201 39.40 20.80 -5.02
N GLY A 202 39.42 19.79 -4.10
CA GLY A 202 40.35 19.75 -2.97
C GLY A 202 39.96 20.61 -1.77
N GLU A 203 38.76 21.20 -1.78
CA GLU A 203 38.18 21.97 -0.69
C GLU A 203 36.88 21.33 -0.18
N GLU A 204 36.57 21.53 1.11
CA GLU A 204 35.27 21.15 1.66
C GLU A 204 34.17 22.09 1.13
N ALA A 205 33.20 21.54 0.47
CA ALA A 205 32.03 22.25 -0.01
C ALA A 205 30.79 21.86 0.84
N GLU A 206 29.99 22.86 1.22
CA GLU A 206 28.70 22.67 1.84
C GLU A 206 27.61 23.27 0.94
N ILE A 207 26.59 22.46 0.58
CA ILE A 207 25.42 22.87 -0.18
C ILE A 207 24.21 22.63 0.71
N GLY A 208 23.44 23.69 0.99
CA GLY A 208 22.27 23.62 1.82
C GLY A 208 21.01 24.08 1.10
N SER A 209 19.87 23.53 1.52
CA SER A 209 18.55 24.01 1.10
C SER A 209 17.56 23.95 2.25
N SER A 210 16.65 24.91 2.30
CA SER A 210 15.46 24.89 3.14
C SER A 210 14.22 24.71 2.28
N GLN A 211 13.17 24.15 2.88
CA GLN A 211 11.92 23.89 2.19
C GLN A 211 10.70 24.07 3.11
N ASP A 212 9.66 24.68 2.57
CA ASP A 212 8.31 24.71 3.12
C ASP A 212 7.35 24.23 2.02
N ASN A 213 7.13 22.92 2.01
CA ASN A 213 6.34 22.25 0.97
C ASN A 213 4.87 22.27 1.35
N ARG A 214 4.03 22.70 0.44
CA ARG A 214 2.58 22.54 0.49
C ARG A 214 2.09 21.78 -0.73
N ALA A 215 1.29 20.74 -0.51
CA ALA A 215 0.83 19.82 -1.56
C ALA A 215 -0.68 19.55 -1.48
N PRO A 216 -1.55 20.53 -1.86
CA PRO A 216 -2.97 20.28 -2.00
C PRO A 216 -3.24 19.38 -3.22
N SER A 217 -4.06 18.34 -3.01
CA SER A 217 -4.49 17.43 -4.08
C SER A 217 -5.98 17.13 -3.96
N THR A 218 -6.64 17.02 -5.09
CA THR A 218 -8.04 16.59 -5.20
C THR A 218 -8.10 15.33 -6.06
N VAL A 219 -8.61 14.25 -5.48
CA VAL A 219 -8.74 12.95 -6.13
C VAL A 219 -10.21 12.58 -6.22
N GLY A 220 -10.66 12.20 -7.42
CA GLY A 220 -12.00 11.66 -7.65
C GLY A 220 -11.94 10.18 -7.98
N VAL A 221 -12.98 9.43 -7.63
CA VAL A 221 -13.19 8.06 -8.09
C VAL A 221 -14.65 7.89 -8.50
N VAL A 222 -14.86 7.32 -9.68
CA VAL A 222 -16.16 6.83 -10.13
C VAL A 222 -15.97 5.38 -10.56
N LYS A 223 -16.69 4.46 -9.93
CA LYS A 223 -16.62 3.03 -10.21
C LYS A 223 -18.02 2.48 -10.37
N ALA A 224 -18.25 1.68 -11.41
CA ALA A 224 -19.52 0.97 -11.61
C ALA A 224 -19.27 -0.41 -12.18
N GLY A 225 -20.12 -1.37 -11.81
CA GLY A 225 -19.96 -2.73 -12.26
C GLY A 225 -21.16 -3.62 -11.93
N PHE A 226 -21.02 -4.87 -12.34
CA PHE A 226 -22.01 -5.90 -12.06
C PHE A 226 -21.34 -7.21 -11.65
N ASN A 227 -22.15 -8.05 -11.01
CA ASN A 227 -21.81 -9.41 -10.67
C ASN A 227 -23.00 -10.30 -10.94
N PHE A 228 -22.80 -11.40 -11.64
CA PHE A 228 -23.80 -12.40 -11.93
C PHE A 228 -23.34 -13.75 -11.38
N SER A 229 -24.21 -14.46 -10.64
CA SER A 229 -23.89 -15.77 -10.09
C SER A 229 -25.06 -16.72 -10.32
N SER A 230 -24.79 -17.87 -10.95
CA SER A 230 -25.79 -18.90 -11.23
C SER A 230 -25.22 -20.29 -10.95
N GLY A 231 -25.75 -20.96 -9.94
CA GLY A 231 -25.27 -22.27 -9.52
C GLY A 231 -23.77 -22.24 -9.14
N ALA A 232 -22.96 -23.02 -9.84
CA ALA A 232 -21.53 -23.14 -9.62
C ALA A 232 -20.69 -22.09 -10.36
N HIS A 233 -21.31 -21.14 -11.06
CA HIS A 233 -20.66 -20.17 -11.91
C HIS A 233 -20.90 -18.74 -11.45
N SER A 234 -19.87 -17.90 -11.53
CA SER A 234 -19.93 -16.46 -11.30
C SER A 234 -19.14 -15.73 -12.37
N ALA A 235 -19.64 -14.58 -12.81
CA ALA A 235 -18.92 -13.69 -13.71
C ALA A 235 -19.27 -12.25 -13.38
N GLY A 236 -18.35 -11.33 -13.64
CA GLY A 236 -18.60 -9.93 -13.40
C GLY A 236 -17.58 -9.04 -14.10
N ALA A 237 -17.93 -7.76 -14.15
CA ALA A 237 -17.06 -6.73 -14.69
C ALA A 237 -17.24 -5.43 -13.91
N TYR A 238 -16.20 -4.60 -13.88
CA TYR A 238 -16.31 -3.22 -13.44
C TYR A 238 -15.42 -2.30 -14.26
N TYR A 239 -15.81 -1.05 -14.26
CA TYR A 239 -15.02 0.05 -14.80
C TYR A 239 -14.80 1.09 -13.70
N ARG A 240 -13.58 1.66 -13.64
CA ARG A 240 -13.17 2.70 -12.70
C ARG A 240 -12.51 3.84 -13.46
N TYR A 241 -12.94 5.07 -13.18
CA TYR A 241 -12.34 6.31 -13.62
C TYR A 241 -11.81 7.08 -12.41
N ASN A 242 -10.57 7.56 -12.50
CA ASN A 242 -9.88 8.20 -11.39
C ASN A 242 -9.18 9.48 -11.90
N PRO A 243 -9.84 10.63 -11.88
CA PRO A 243 -9.20 11.92 -12.11
C PRO A 243 -8.49 12.41 -10.86
N GLU A 244 -7.34 13.05 -11.04
CA GLU A 244 -6.56 13.68 -9.99
C GLU A 244 -6.02 15.02 -10.48
N HIS A 245 -6.07 16.03 -9.60
CA HIS A 245 -5.43 17.33 -9.78
C HIS A 245 -4.71 17.69 -8.49
N GLY A 246 -3.40 17.93 -8.59
CA GLY A 246 -2.53 18.27 -7.48
C GLY A 246 -1.70 19.50 -7.80
N ASP A 247 -1.59 20.39 -6.84
CA ASP A 247 -0.65 21.51 -6.86
C ASP A 247 0.44 21.23 -5.83
N PHE A 248 1.67 21.57 -6.14
CA PHE A 248 2.78 21.51 -5.21
C PHE A 248 3.48 22.87 -5.24
N CYS A 249 3.65 23.46 -4.07
CA CYS A 249 4.39 24.68 -3.89
C CYS A 249 5.48 24.44 -2.84
N ASN A 250 6.73 24.74 -3.20
CA ASN A 250 7.87 24.74 -2.28
C ASN A 250 8.43 26.16 -2.21
N GLU A 251 8.41 26.73 -1.03
CA GLU A 251 9.10 27.99 -0.74
C GLU A 251 10.30 27.67 0.15
N GLY A 252 11.47 28.19 -0.23
CA GLY A 252 12.71 27.91 0.50
C GLY A 252 13.89 28.74 0.03
N SER A 253 15.06 28.34 0.44
CA SER A 253 16.33 29.00 0.06
C SER A 253 17.40 27.95 -0.18
N GLU A 254 18.37 28.29 -1.03
CA GLU A 254 19.56 27.50 -1.30
C GLU A 254 20.81 28.32 -0.98
N TRP A 255 21.87 27.68 -0.51
CA TRP A 255 23.15 28.31 -0.20
C TRP A 255 24.31 27.37 -0.45
N THR A 256 25.50 27.93 -0.68
CA THR A 256 26.74 27.20 -0.81
C THR A 256 27.77 27.83 0.14
N GLY A 257 28.31 27.02 1.07
CA GLY A 257 29.25 27.49 2.09
C GLY A 257 28.64 28.61 2.93
N THR A 258 29.33 29.77 2.95
CA THR A 258 28.91 30.96 3.68
C THR A 258 28.19 32.00 2.80
N THR A 259 27.81 31.65 1.57
CA THR A 259 27.13 32.59 0.66
C THR A 259 25.76 32.97 1.19
N ALA A 260 25.29 34.15 0.83
CA ALA A 260 23.90 34.55 1.16
C ALA A 260 22.88 33.56 0.54
N PRO A 261 21.89 33.11 1.29
CA PRO A 261 20.89 32.22 0.76
C PRO A 261 20.11 32.83 -0.38
N VAL A 262 19.98 32.09 -1.48
CA VAL A 262 19.15 32.43 -2.66
C VAL A 262 17.75 31.91 -2.42
N ARG A 263 16.75 32.78 -2.40
CA ARG A 263 15.36 32.39 -2.19
C ARG A 263 14.77 31.77 -3.45
N ARG A 264 14.12 30.62 -3.25
CA ARG A 264 13.54 29.81 -4.32
C ARG A 264 12.06 29.56 -4.08
N ARG A 265 11.30 29.54 -5.19
CA ARG A 265 9.95 29.03 -5.22
C ARG A 265 9.81 28.02 -6.36
N ILE A 266 9.28 26.83 -6.05
CA ILE A 266 8.92 25.80 -7.02
C ILE A 266 7.40 25.66 -7.02
N ASP A 267 6.79 25.87 -8.16
CA ASP A 267 5.37 25.60 -8.39
C ASP A 267 5.25 24.44 -9.38
N ARG A 268 4.40 23.45 -9.04
CA ARG A 268 4.12 22.29 -9.91
C ARG A 268 2.63 22.04 -9.97
N ASP A 269 2.09 21.99 -11.20
CA ASP A 269 0.72 21.56 -11.50
C ASP A 269 0.77 20.12 -12.01
N ILE A 270 0.00 19.23 -11.40
CA ILE A 270 -0.08 17.82 -11.76
C ILE A 270 -1.51 17.48 -12.08
N ARG A 271 -1.75 16.96 -13.28
CA ARG A 271 -3.05 16.48 -13.72
C ARG A 271 -2.93 15.06 -14.20
N SER A 272 -3.63 14.16 -13.55
CA SER A 272 -3.66 12.75 -13.94
C SER A 272 -5.08 12.23 -14.11
N ARG A 273 -5.21 11.20 -14.93
CA ARG A 273 -6.45 10.44 -15.10
C ARG A 273 -6.10 9.00 -15.42
N SER A 274 -6.84 8.10 -14.78
CA SER A 274 -6.69 6.68 -14.98
C SER A 274 -8.02 6.02 -15.25
N HIS A 275 -8.04 5.12 -16.23
CA HIS A 275 -9.16 4.29 -16.62
C HIS A 275 -8.76 2.83 -16.36
N LEU A 276 -9.58 2.09 -15.64
CA LEU A 276 -9.37 0.67 -15.37
C LEU A 276 -10.63 -0.10 -15.67
N ALA A 277 -10.53 -1.16 -16.44
CA ALA A 277 -11.58 -2.14 -16.67
C ALA A 277 -11.09 -3.52 -16.21
N ALA A 278 -11.92 -4.25 -15.49
CA ALA A 278 -11.61 -5.59 -15.04
C ALA A 278 -12.82 -6.52 -15.28
N VAL A 279 -12.51 -7.76 -15.64
CA VAL A 279 -13.50 -8.83 -15.85
C VAL A 279 -13.04 -10.08 -15.12
N TYR A 280 -13.97 -10.89 -14.65
CA TYR A 280 -13.63 -12.18 -14.07
C TYR A 280 -14.65 -13.25 -14.43
N TYR A 281 -14.20 -14.49 -14.37
CA TYR A 281 -15.04 -15.68 -14.39
C TYR A 281 -14.54 -16.68 -13.34
N ASP A 282 -15.48 -17.30 -12.62
CA ASP A 282 -15.23 -18.27 -11.57
C ASP A 282 -16.22 -19.42 -11.76
N GLY A 283 -15.74 -20.64 -11.95
CA GLY A 283 -16.58 -21.79 -12.23
C GLY A 283 -16.09 -23.06 -11.56
N ASN A 284 -17.01 -23.82 -10.94
CA ASN A 284 -16.70 -25.13 -10.39
C ASN A 284 -17.13 -26.20 -11.40
N LEU A 285 -16.16 -26.77 -12.11
CA LEU A 285 -16.37 -27.78 -13.13
C LEU A 285 -16.52 -29.16 -12.47
N ALA A 286 -17.67 -29.80 -12.71
CA ALA A 286 -18.00 -31.14 -12.21
C ALA A 286 -17.83 -31.29 -10.66
N GLY A 287 -17.95 -30.21 -9.92
CA GLY A 287 -17.82 -30.19 -8.44
C GLY A 287 -16.42 -30.49 -7.88
N LYS A 288 -15.39 -30.60 -8.74
CA LYS A 288 -14.03 -31.01 -8.34
C LYS A 288 -12.93 -30.07 -8.82
N CYS A 289 -13.15 -29.29 -9.85
CA CYS A 289 -12.15 -28.38 -10.40
C CYS A 289 -12.68 -26.96 -10.38
N LEU A 290 -12.07 -26.10 -9.59
CA LEU A 290 -12.32 -24.66 -9.61
C LEU A 290 -11.48 -24.05 -10.73
N LEU A 291 -12.14 -23.45 -11.71
CA LEU A 291 -11.50 -22.67 -12.77
C LEU A 291 -11.72 -21.18 -12.51
N HIS A 292 -10.65 -20.41 -12.54
CA HIS A 292 -10.70 -18.97 -12.32
C HIS A 292 -9.97 -18.23 -13.45
N PHE A 293 -10.60 -17.16 -13.96
CA PHE A 293 -10.04 -16.27 -14.97
C PHE A 293 -10.22 -14.82 -14.57
N ASP A 294 -9.16 -14.03 -14.72
CA ASP A 294 -9.18 -12.58 -14.59
C ASP A 294 -8.58 -11.91 -15.82
N GLY A 295 -9.18 -10.80 -16.22
CA GLY A 295 -8.67 -9.89 -17.22
C GLY A 295 -8.65 -8.46 -16.69
N THR A 296 -7.56 -7.73 -16.90
CA THR A 296 -7.38 -6.34 -16.46
C THR A 296 -6.82 -5.49 -17.59
N PHE A 297 -7.45 -4.35 -17.81
CA PHE A 297 -6.97 -3.28 -18.68
C PHE A 297 -6.86 -1.98 -17.88
N ARG A 298 -5.71 -1.29 -17.95
CA ARG A 298 -5.55 0.06 -17.39
C ARG A 298 -4.92 0.98 -18.44
N ARG A 299 -5.43 2.21 -18.52
CA ARG A 299 -4.81 3.30 -19.25
C ARG A 299 -4.73 4.52 -18.34
N SER A 300 -3.56 5.12 -18.23
CA SER A 300 -3.35 6.33 -17.45
C SER A 300 -2.60 7.39 -18.27
N SER A 301 -2.91 8.64 -18.01
CA SER A 301 -2.18 9.78 -18.54
C SER A 301 -1.95 10.79 -17.43
N SER A 302 -0.73 11.33 -17.36
CA SER A 302 -0.35 12.37 -16.42
C SER A 302 0.41 13.48 -17.15
N THR A 303 0.19 14.72 -16.72
CA THR A 303 0.98 15.87 -17.13
C THR A 303 1.43 16.59 -15.88
N SER A 304 2.71 16.88 -15.78
CA SER A 304 3.32 17.66 -14.71
C SER A 304 4.05 18.84 -15.32
N ALA A 305 3.66 20.05 -14.95
CA ALA A 305 4.36 21.28 -15.33
C ALA A 305 5.00 21.88 -14.09
N THR A 306 6.31 22.07 -14.13
CA THR A 306 7.10 22.59 -13.01
C THR A 306 7.78 23.90 -13.41
N ALA A 307 7.72 24.92 -12.56
CA ALA A 307 8.45 26.16 -12.68
C ALA A 307 9.21 26.45 -11.39
N THR A 308 10.50 26.71 -11.50
CA THR A 308 11.36 27.13 -10.39
C THR A 308 11.80 28.57 -10.65
N THR A 309 11.44 29.46 -9.72
CA THR A 309 11.78 30.89 -9.79
C THR A 309 12.67 31.27 -8.60
N TYR A 310 13.53 32.25 -8.81
CA TYR A 310 14.44 32.81 -7.84
C TYR A 310 14.14 34.28 -7.59
N ALA A 311 14.27 34.74 -6.35
CA ALA A 311 13.97 36.12 -6.02
C ALA A 311 15.16 37.06 -6.29
N GLU A 312 16.37 36.52 -6.33
CA GLU A 312 17.61 37.26 -6.52
C GLU A 312 17.91 37.42 -8.03
N GLU A 313 18.47 38.59 -8.39
CA GLU A 313 18.88 38.87 -9.79
C GLU A 313 20.02 37.92 -10.21
N GLY A 314 20.05 37.58 -11.51
CA GLY A 314 21.08 36.71 -12.09
C GLY A 314 20.66 35.23 -12.19
N TYR A 315 19.56 34.82 -11.60
CA TYR A 315 19.03 33.46 -11.73
C TYR A 315 17.83 33.44 -12.66
N ALA A 316 17.94 32.69 -13.76
CA ALA A 316 16.85 32.53 -14.70
C ALA A 316 15.81 31.52 -14.18
N GLU A 317 14.55 31.71 -14.55
CA GLU A 317 13.50 30.72 -14.32
C GLU A 317 13.83 29.39 -15.01
N VAL A 318 13.64 28.30 -14.28
CA VAL A 318 13.80 26.93 -14.81
C VAL A 318 12.42 26.27 -14.89
N SER A 319 11.95 26.01 -16.10
CA SER A 319 10.65 25.41 -16.34
C SER A 319 10.78 24.11 -17.11
N SER A 320 9.96 23.12 -16.75
CA SER A 320 9.89 21.83 -17.43
C SER A 320 8.46 21.31 -17.51
N VAL A 321 8.21 20.47 -18.50
CA VAL A 321 6.92 19.78 -18.70
C VAL A 321 7.19 18.31 -18.94
N GLU A 322 6.52 17.47 -18.15
CA GLU A 322 6.52 16.03 -18.30
C GLU A 322 5.14 15.53 -18.70
N LYS A 323 5.07 14.68 -19.73
CA LYS A 323 3.84 13.99 -20.13
C LYS A 323 4.09 12.49 -20.11
N LYS A 324 3.36 11.78 -19.25
CA LYS A 324 3.44 10.32 -19.11
C LYS A 324 2.13 9.68 -19.57
N ASN A 325 2.22 8.67 -20.44
CA ASN A 325 1.10 7.82 -20.84
C ASN A 325 1.49 6.37 -20.62
N SER A 326 0.63 5.63 -19.93
CA SER A 326 0.86 4.21 -19.63
C SER A 326 -0.36 3.38 -19.96
N SER A 327 -0.15 2.17 -20.45
CA SER A 327 -1.19 1.16 -20.64
C SER A 327 -0.72 -0.20 -20.14
N LEU A 328 -1.62 -0.94 -19.53
CA LEU A 328 -1.42 -2.31 -19.04
C LEU A 328 -2.55 -3.19 -19.57
N TYR A 329 -2.18 -4.34 -20.10
CA TYR A 329 -3.06 -5.47 -20.39
C TYR A 329 -2.56 -6.67 -19.59
N ALA A 330 -3.42 -7.33 -18.86
CA ALA A 330 -3.05 -8.52 -18.08
C ALA A 330 -4.15 -9.57 -18.09
N GLY A 331 -3.75 -10.84 -18.10
CA GLY A 331 -4.61 -12.00 -18.00
C GLY A 331 -4.04 -13.02 -17.00
N LYS A 332 -4.91 -13.65 -16.21
CA LYS A 332 -4.57 -14.73 -15.29
C LYS A 332 -5.62 -15.83 -15.38
N LEU A 333 -5.18 -17.06 -15.59
CA LEU A 333 -6.03 -18.24 -15.62
C LEU A 333 -5.43 -19.30 -14.72
N TYR A 334 -6.21 -19.83 -13.78
CA TYR A 334 -5.76 -20.94 -12.96
C TYR A 334 -6.86 -21.94 -12.66
N ALA A 335 -6.45 -23.15 -12.34
CA ALA A 335 -7.30 -24.24 -11.91
C ALA A 335 -6.83 -24.79 -10.56
N SER A 336 -7.78 -25.04 -9.66
CA SER A 336 -7.54 -25.73 -8.39
C SER A 336 -8.33 -27.01 -8.31
N LEU A 337 -7.67 -28.10 -7.96
CA LEU A 337 -8.27 -29.43 -7.88
C LEU A 337 -7.66 -30.24 -6.74
N PRO A 338 -8.43 -31.16 -6.12
CA PRO A 338 -7.89 -32.08 -5.14
C PRO A 338 -6.98 -33.11 -5.84
N LEU A 339 -5.70 -33.13 -5.44
CA LEU A 339 -4.69 -34.04 -6.00
C LEU A 339 -3.74 -34.54 -4.90
N PHE A 340 -3.42 -35.84 -4.86
CA PHE A 340 -2.55 -36.46 -3.87
C PHE A 340 -2.96 -36.18 -2.41
N LYS A 341 -4.27 -36.22 -2.12
CA LYS A 341 -4.86 -35.90 -0.81
C LYS A 341 -4.52 -34.49 -0.31
N GLY A 342 -4.27 -33.55 -1.19
CA GLY A 342 -4.05 -32.12 -0.96
C GLY A 342 -4.73 -31.29 -2.03
N ASP A 343 -4.57 -29.98 -1.94
CA ASP A 343 -5.10 -29.00 -2.90
C ASP A 343 -3.98 -28.60 -3.86
N PHE A 344 -4.15 -28.92 -5.13
CA PHE A 344 -3.22 -28.56 -6.19
C PHE A 344 -3.80 -27.41 -7.02
N THR A 345 -3.04 -26.31 -7.14
CA THR A 345 -3.38 -25.15 -7.95
C THR A 345 -2.30 -24.94 -9.00
N THR A 346 -2.70 -24.77 -10.26
CA THR A 346 -1.78 -24.47 -11.37
C THR A 346 -2.40 -23.44 -12.29
N GLY A 347 -1.58 -22.61 -12.90
CA GLY A 347 -2.08 -21.55 -13.78
C GLY A 347 -0.99 -20.85 -14.57
N ILE A 348 -1.48 -19.95 -15.42
CA ILE A 348 -0.68 -19.05 -16.25
C ILE A 348 -1.11 -17.62 -16.02
N GLN A 349 -0.18 -16.70 -16.20
CA GLN A 349 -0.42 -15.26 -16.12
C GLN A 349 0.41 -14.57 -17.18
N ASP A 350 -0.19 -13.65 -17.92
CA ASP A 350 0.52 -12.79 -18.86
C ASP A 350 0.26 -11.31 -18.56
N SER A 351 1.19 -10.46 -18.93
CA SER A 351 1.01 -9.01 -18.89
C SER A 351 1.84 -8.31 -19.95
N TYR A 352 1.28 -7.22 -20.45
CA TYR A 352 1.96 -6.29 -21.34
C TYR A 352 1.78 -4.86 -20.84
N THR A 353 2.89 -4.19 -20.53
CA THR A 353 2.94 -2.80 -20.12
C THR A 353 3.66 -1.96 -21.15
N HIS A 354 3.10 -0.82 -21.51
CA HIS A 354 3.72 0.20 -22.36
C HIS A 354 3.63 1.55 -21.67
N THR A 355 4.77 2.19 -21.42
CA THR A 355 4.85 3.54 -20.86
C THR A 355 5.67 4.43 -21.80
N ARG A 356 5.12 5.59 -22.11
CA ARG A 356 5.76 6.66 -22.88
C ARG A 356 5.85 7.90 -22.01
N LEU A 357 7.04 8.45 -21.90
CA LEU A 357 7.36 9.65 -21.14
C LEU A 357 8.05 10.66 -22.05
N ASP A 358 7.44 11.83 -22.24
CA ASP A 358 7.95 12.99 -22.99
C ASP A 358 8.33 14.06 -21.96
N TYR A 359 9.62 14.26 -21.74
CA TYR A 359 10.18 15.28 -20.86
C TYR A 359 10.74 16.43 -21.68
N ARG A 360 10.38 17.67 -21.33
CA ARG A 360 10.84 18.89 -21.99
C ARG A 360 11.35 19.89 -20.98
N MET A 361 12.64 20.17 -21.04
CA MET A 361 13.28 21.29 -20.37
C MET A 361 13.13 22.53 -21.25
N LEU A 362 12.58 23.61 -20.68
CA LEU A 362 12.32 24.86 -21.42
C LEU A 362 13.43 25.89 -21.22
N ASN A 363 14.23 25.77 -20.16
CA ASN A 363 15.41 26.61 -19.93
C ASN A 363 16.59 26.06 -20.75
N GLN A 364 17.16 26.88 -21.62
CA GLN A 364 18.23 26.47 -22.55
C GLN A 364 19.52 26.10 -21.83
N ALA A 365 19.96 26.90 -20.86
CA ALA A 365 21.22 26.66 -20.16
C ALA A 365 21.17 25.37 -19.31
N VAL A 366 20.02 25.12 -18.64
CA VAL A 366 19.80 23.87 -17.92
C VAL A 366 19.63 22.69 -18.88
N GLY A 367 19.07 22.93 -20.06
CA GLY A 367 18.91 21.92 -21.12
C GLY A 367 20.21 21.32 -21.66
N GLU A 368 21.36 21.99 -21.46
CA GLU A 368 22.67 21.46 -21.82
C GLU A 368 23.07 20.23 -20.99
N TYR A 369 22.68 20.16 -19.70
CA TYR A 369 22.98 19.03 -18.82
C TYR A 369 21.74 18.25 -18.36
N ILE A 370 20.53 18.81 -18.51
CA ILE A 370 19.24 18.11 -18.32
C ILE A 370 18.50 18.13 -19.67
N PRO A 371 18.84 17.26 -20.61
CA PRO A 371 18.27 17.32 -21.94
C PRO A 371 16.80 16.88 -21.97
N SER A 372 16.02 17.51 -22.82
CA SER A 372 14.71 17.01 -23.20
C SER A 372 14.85 15.65 -23.91
N GLY A 373 13.85 14.79 -23.75
CA GLY A 373 13.89 13.49 -24.41
C GLY A 373 12.58 12.73 -24.31
N LEU A 374 12.43 11.78 -25.22
CA LEU A 374 11.33 10.84 -25.25
C LEU A 374 11.83 9.47 -24.86
N THR A 375 11.26 8.90 -23.80
CA THR A 375 11.55 7.51 -23.42
C THR A 375 10.29 6.64 -23.54
N GLU A 376 10.47 5.44 -24.08
CA GLU A 376 9.43 4.44 -24.14
C GLU A 376 9.91 3.12 -23.51
N THR A 377 9.12 2.58 -22.61
CA THR A 377 9.36 1.27 -22.01
C THR A 377 8.24 0.32 -22.38
N ARG A 378 8.59 -0.89 -22.80
CA ARG A 378 7.67 -1.98 -23.12
C ARG A 378 8.12 -3.21 -22.37
N GLN A 379 7.23 -3.77 -21.57
CA GLN A 379 7.52 -5.00 -20.85
C GLN A 379 6.45 -6.05 -21.15
N LYS A 380 6.89 -7.23 -21.53
CA LYS A 380 6.06 -8.43 -21.64
C LYS A 380 6.48 -9.39 -20.54
N SER A 381 5.53 -9.94 -19.82
CA SER A 381 5.78 -10.97 -18.80
C SER A 381 4.83 -12.14 -19.03
N LEU A 382 5.39 -13.36 -19.07
CA LEU A 382 4.63 -14.60 -19.12
C LEU A 382 5.09 -15.50 -17.99
N ALA A 383 4.15 -15.91 -17.13
CA ALA A 383 4.44 -16.76 -16.01
C ALA A 383 3.57 -18.03 -16.00
N ALA A 384 4.13 -19.12 -15.52
CA ALA A 384 3.43 -20.35 -15.19
C ALA A 384 3.76 -20.74 -13.76
N PHE A 385 2.78 -21.24 -13.01
CA PHE A 385 2.96 -21.62 -11.63
C PHE A 385 2.21 -22.91 -11.27
N ALA A 386 2.73 -23.60 -10.27
CA ALA A 386 2.10 -24.74 -9.63
C ALA A 386 2.32 -24.66 -8.12
N GLN A 387 1.31 -24.99 -7.35
CA GLN A 387 1.35 -25.02 -5.90
C GLN A 387 0.56 -26.21 -5.37
N TRP A 388 1.07 -26.88 -4.36
CA TRP A 388 0.42 -27.98 -3.68
C TRP A 388 0.42 -27.75 -2.17
N ASN A 389 -0.75 -27.87 -1.56
CA ASN A 389 -0.98 -27.66 -0.14
C ASN A 389 -1.59 -28.92 0.46
N ARG A 390 -1.07 -29.37 1.60
CA ARG A 390 -1.62 -30.52 2.32
C ARG A 390 -1.44 -30.37 3.82
N THR A 391 -2.52 -30.63 4.55
CA THR A 391 -2.50 -30.81 6.01
C THR A 391 -2.72 -32.28 6.33
N PHE A 392 -1.86 -32.84 7.17
CA PHE A 392 -1.95 -34.22 7.63
C PHE A 392 -1.59 -34.32 9.10
N HIS A 393 -2.55 -34.77 9.92
CA HIS A 393 -2.44 -34.74 11.38
C HIS A 393 -2.11 -33.35 11.90
N ARG A 394 -0.90 -33.20 12.48
CA ARG A 394 -0.37 -31.96 13.05
C ARG A 394 0.58 -31.21 12.12
N PHE A 395 0.84 -31.77 10.94
CA PHE A 395 1.74 -31.16 9.94
C PHE A 395 0.94 -30.46 8.85
N SER A 396 1.43 -29.32 8.42
CA SER A 396 0.99 -28.62 7.20
C SER A 396 2.19 -28.45 6.28
N LEU A 397 2.02 -28.76 5.00
CA LEU A 397 3.04 -28.61 3.97
C LEU A 397 2.45 -27.79 2.82
N SER A 398 3.18 -26.78 2.39
CA SER A 398 2.94 -26.03 1.16
C SER A 398 4.22 -26.06 0.33
N ALA A 399 4.11 -26.36 -0.96
CA ALA A 399 5.21 -26.31 -1.92
C ALA A 399 4.73 -25.69 -3.21
N GLY A 400 5.44 -24.68 -3.69
CA GLY A 400 5.13 -23.94 -4.89
C GLY A 400 6.35 -23.70 -5.77
N LEU A 401 6.11 -23.56 -7.05
CA LEU A 401 7.11 -23.19 -8.04
C LEU A 401 6.48 -22.26 -9.06
N ARG A 402 7.15 -21.17 -9.37
CA ARG A 402 6.75 -20.25 -10.43
C ARG A 402 7.92 -19.99 -11.35
N TYR A 403 7.67 -20.09 -12.64
CA TYR A 403 8.58 -19.66 -13.69
C TYR A 403 8.00 -18.40 -14.35
N GLU A 404 8.84 -17.40 -14.57
CA GLU A 404 8.47 -16.16 -15.24
C GLU A 404 9.51 -15.78 -16.29
N TYR A 405 9.03 -15.50 -17.50
CA TYR A 405 9.80 -14.91 -18.60
C TYR A 405 9.42 -13.42 -18.70
N VAL A 406 10.42 -12.53 -18.68
CA VAL A 406 10.25 -11.08 -18.81
C VAL A 406 11.09 -10.58 -19.96
N ASP A 407 10.47 -9.89 -20.91
CA ASP A 407 11.14 -9.17 -22.03
C ASP A 407 10.90 -7.66 -21.82
N TYR A 408 11.95 -6.97 -21.37
CA TYR A 408 11.96 -5.54 -21.12
C TYR A 408 12.69 -4.79 -22.25
N ALA A 409 12.02 -3.86 -22.85
CA ALA A 409 12.45 -3.04 -23.97
C ALA A 409 12.48 -1.56 -23.56
N PHE A 410 13.61 -0.91 -23.72
CA PHE A 410 13.81 0.52 -23.50
C PHE A 410 14.22 1.21 -24.82
N ASP A 411 13.48 2.25 -25.18
CA ASP A 411 13.77 3.08 -26.35
C ASP A 411 13.95 4.52 -25.89
N LYS A 412 15.00 5.21 -26.38
CA LYS A 412 15.27 6.62 -26.15
C LYS A 412 15.27 7.34 -27.48
N ASP A 413 14.45 8.40 -27.61
CA ASP A 413 14.28 9.21 -28.82
C ASP A 413 14.03 8.38 -30.08
N GLY A 414 13.20 7.31 -29.91
CA GLY A 414 12.81 6.40 -30.98
C GLY A 414 13.87 5.36 -31.37
N ARG A 415 14.98 5.28 -30.66
CA ARG A 415 16.04 4.27 -30.85
C ARG A 415 16.08 3.30 -29.68
N ARG A 416 16.19 2.01 -30.04
CA ARG A 416 16.35 0.95 -29.04
C ARG A 416 17.70 1.05 -28.36
N ASP A 417 17.70 1.09 -27.04
CA ASP A 417 18.89 0.93 -26.22
C ASP A 417 19.05 -0.57 -25.88
N ASN A 418 20.02 -1.21 -26.48
CA ASN A 418 20.26 -2.66 -26.30
C ASN A 418 21.03 -2.96 -25.00
N ASP A 419 21.76 -2.01 -24.44
CA ASP A 419 22.51 -2.17 -23.21
C ASP A 419 21.58 -2.19 -22.00
N VAL A 420 20.45 -1.47 -22.09
CA VAL A 420 19.40 -1.39 -21.09
C VAL A 420 18.33 -2.46 -21.29
N SER A 421 17.99 -2.76 -22.55
CA SER A 421 16.96 -3.75 -22.88
C SER A 421 17.41 -5.16 -22.54
N ARG A 422 16.54 -5.97 -21.92
CA ARG A 422 16.94 -7.28 -21.37
C ARG A 422 15.82 -8.31 -21.39
N ARG A 423 16.23 -9.58 -21.32
CA ARG A 423 15.34 -10.73 -21.17
C ARG A 423 15.74 -11.51 -19.93
N ASN A 424 14.80 -11.76 -19.05
CA ASN A 424 15.02 -12.47 -17.82
C ASN A 424 14.20 -13.75 -17.76
N HIS A 425 14.80 -14.79 -17.20
CA HIS A 425 14.16 -16.06 -16.87
C HIS A 425 14.29 -16.25 -15.37
N LEU A 426 13.17 -16.29 -14.67
CA LEU A 426 13.11 -16.34 -13.23
C LEU A 426 12.41 -17.61 -12.78
N LEU A 427 13.03 -18.36 -11.90
CA LEU A 427 12.44 -19.52 -11.25
C LEU A 427 12.37 -19.25 -9.75
N THR A 428 11.17 -19.13 -9.20
CA THR A 428 10.93 -18.73 -7.81
C THR A 428 10.24 -19.85 -7.04
N PRO A 429 11.01 -20.65 -6.29
CA PRO A 429 10.46 -21.68 -5.40
C PRO A 429 9.94 -21.07 -4.10
N ASP A 430 8.91 -21.70 -3.54
CA ASP A 430 8.44 -21.51 -2.18
C ASP A 430 8.15 -22.86 -1.50
N ILE A 431 8.49 -22.97 -0.23
CA ILE A 431 8.18 -24.13 0.58
C ILE A 431 7.90 -23.69 2.03
N SER A 432 6.88 -24.27 2.64
CA SER A 432 6.55 -24.02 4.05
C SER A 432 6.15 -25.32 4.73
N LEU A 433 6.69 -25.54 5.92
CA LEU A 433 6.38 -26.66 6.79
C LEU A 433 5.91 -26.12 8.14
N GLY A 434 4.72 -26.50 8.56
CA GLY A 434 4.15 -26.16 9.85
C GLY A 434 3.93 -27.40 10.71
N TYR A 435 4.04 -27.22 12.04
CA TYR A 435 3.72 -28.24 13.03
C TYR A 435 2.94 -27.63 14.20
N SER A 436 1.78 -28.21 14.51
CA SER A 436 0.93 -27.81 15.63
C SER A 436 1.12 -28.78 16.80
N PHE A 437 1.71 -28.31 17.90
CA PHE A 437 1.87 -29.10 19.13
C PHE A 437 0.52 -29.29 19.82
N CYS A 438 -0.27 -28.24 19.89
CA CYS A 438 -1.65 -28.15 20.38
C CYS A 438 -2.32 -26.91 19.78
N ASP A 439 -3.57 -26.62 20.15
CA ASP A 439 -4.33 -25.48 19.64
C ASP A 439 -3.68 -24.12 19.93
N ASP A 440 -2.93 -24.01 21.04
CA ASP A 440 -2.27 -22.80 21.51
C ASP A 440 -0.76 -22.76 21.22
N ALA A 441 -0.20 -23.80 20.60
CA ALA A 441 1.24 -23.87 20.32
C ALA A 441 1.52 -24.47 18.94
N SER A 442 2.19 -23.68 18.09
CA SER A 442 2.55 -24.10 16.74
C SER A 442 3.83 -23.41 16.28
N VAL A 443 4.50 -24.03 15.33
CA VAL A 443 5.70 -23.49 14.68
C VAL A 443 5.62 -23.74 13.19
N SER A 444 6.12 -22.80 12.38
CA SER A 444 6.35 -23.02 10.97
C SER A 444 7.72 -22.49 10.54
N ILE A 445 8.30 -23.16 9.56
CA ILE A 445 9.49 -22.71 8.85
C ILE A 445 9.14 -22.59 7.36
N SER A 446 9.57 -21.53 6.74
CA SER A 446 9.34 -21.30 5.32
C SER A 446 10.56 -20.71 4.63
N TYR A 447 10.75 -21.11 3.39
CA TYR A 447 11.69 -20.50 2.47
C TYR A 447 10.91 -20.03 1.24
N LYS A 448 11.15 -18.79 0.83
CA LYS A 448 10.58 -18.21 -0.38
C LYS A 448 11.63 -17.41 -1.12
N MET A 449 11.69 -17.60 -2.45
CA MET A 449 12.36 -16.68 -3.34
C MET A 449 11.32 -15.77 -3.97
N SER A 450 11.52 -14.47 -3.86
CA SER A 450 10.68 -13.43 -4.46
C SER A 450 11.51 -12.48 -5.31
N THR A 451 10.84 -11.60 -6.05
CA THR A 451 11.48 -10.59 -6.89
C THR A 451 11.01 -9.19 -6.47
N GLU A 452 11.92 -8.24 -6.51
CA GLU A 452 11.63 -6.83 -6.36
C GLU A 452 11.82 -6.14 -7.71
N LYS A 453 10.73 -5.66 -8.30
CA LYS A 453 10.78 -4.97 -9.61
C LYS A 453 10.79 -3.46 -9.38
N PRO A 454 11.79 -2.71 -9.88
CA PRO A 454 11.80 -1.26 -9.75
C PRO A 454 10.51 -0.64 -10.35
N PRO A 455 9.92 0.39 -9.71
CA PRO A 455 8.82 1.13 -10.28
C PRO A 455 9.21 1.80 -11.61
N TYR A 456 8.27 1.93 -12.55
CA TYR A 456 8.57 2.54 -13.86
C TYR A 456 9.14 3.96 -13.79
N PRO A 457 8.74 4.84 -12.84
CA PRO A 457 9.41 6.13 -12.67
C PRO A 457 10.90 6.04 -12.38
N GLN A 458 11.37 4.96 -11.72
CA GLN A 458 12.79 4.75 -11.45
C GLN A 458 13.57 4.20 -12.66
N LEU A 459 12.86 3.66 -13.64
CA LEU A 459 13.42 3.12 -14.90
C LEU A 459 13.46 4.17 -16.03
N THR A 460 13.22 5.45 -15.74
CA THR A 460 13.32 6.52 -16.73
C THR A 460 14.76 6.98 -16.89
N GLY A 461 15.11 7.41 -18.10
CA GLY A 461 16.39 8.09 -18.34
C GLY A 461 16.30 9.62 -18.20
N SER A 462 15.19 10.15 -17.66
CA SER A 462 14.97 11.58 -17.52
C SER A 462 15.59 12.09 -16.21
N LEU A 463 16.17 13.29 -16.27
CA LEU A 463 16.67 14.02 -15.11
C LEU A 463 15.71 15.16 -14.79
N ASN A 464 15.49 15.40 -13.50
CA ASN A 464 14.65 16.46 -12.98
C ASN A 464 15.49 17.52 -12.27
N TYR A 465 15.29 18.78 -12.59
CA TYR A 465 15.87 19.89 -11.88
C TYR A 465 15.19 20.06 -10.51
N VAL A 466 15.99 20.01 -9.45
CA VAL A 466 15.52 20.18 -8.06
C VAL A 466 15.97 21.52 -7.51
N GLY A 467 17.16 22.00 -7.88
CA GLY A 467 17.73 23.26 -7.46
C GLY A 467 19.02 23.58 -8.18
N ILE A 468 19.67 24.70 -7.79
CA ILE A 468 20.89 25.21 -8.43
C ILE A 468 21.99 24.14 -8.47
N HIS A 469 22.07 23.31 -7.41
CA HIS A 469 23.11 22.31 -7.23
C HIS A 469 22.57 20.88 -7.08
N GLU A 470 21.27 20.67 -7.34
CA GLU A 470 20.64 19.37 -7.14
C GLU A 470 19.78 18.97 -8.33
N ILE A 471 19.99 17.72 -8.77
CA ILE A 471 19.18 17.03 -9.75
C ILE A 471 18.74 15.65 -9.21
N GLU A 472 17.64 15.16 -9.68
CA GLU A 472 17.16 13.80 -9.43
C GLU A 472 16.91 13.09 -10.75
N GLY A 473 17.18 11.79 -10.78
CA GLY A 473 16.95 10.99 -11.98
C GLY A 473 16.55 9.56 -11.68
N GLY A 474 15.99 8.89 -12.68
CA GLY A 474 15.86 7.45 -12.70
C GLY A 474 17.14 6.79 -13.24
N ASN A 475 17.12 5.46 -13.26
CA ASN A 475 18.19 4.65 -13.82
C ASN A 475 17.56 3.51 -14.65
N PRO A 476 17.52 3.62 -15.97
CA PRO A 476 16.92 2.60 -16.83
C PRO A 476 17.68 1.27 -16.81
N ALA A 477 18.96 1.26 -16.36
CA ALA A 477 19.78 0.06 -16.23
C ALA A 477 19.48 -0.75 -14.95
N LEU A 478 18.58 -0.29 -14.07
CA LEU A 478 18.19 -1.05 -12.88
C LEU A 478 17.67 -2.43 -13.26
N ARG A 479 18.17 -3.43 -12.56
CA ARG A 479 17.77 -4.83 -12.69
C ARG A 479 16.70 -5.18 -11.65
N ASP A 480 15.91 -6.22 -11.96
CA ASP A 480 14.97 -6.81 -11.01
C ASP A 480 15.75 -7.46 -9.87
N GLY A 481 15.46 -7.09 -8.64
CA GLY A 481 16.04 -7.68 -7.44
C GLY A 481 15.52 -9.11 -7.21
N ARG A 482 16.35 -9.95 -6.58
CA ARG A 482 15.99 -11.31 -6.14
C ARG A 482 16.19 -11.39 -4.64
N MET A 483 15.13 -11.74 -3.93
CA MET A 483 15.15 -11.84 -2.49
C MET A 483 14.93 -13.29 -2.03
N HIS A 484 15.89 -13.84 -1.31
CA HIS A 484 15.80 -15.12 -0.63
C HIS A 484 15.43 -14.87 0.82
N ASN A 485 14.32 -15.41 1.27
CA ASN A 485 13.79 -15.21 2.61
C ASN A 485 13.57 -16.55 3.32
N LEU A 486 14.36 -16.79 4.36
CA LEU A 486 14.16 -17.90 5.30
C LEU A 486 13.48 -17.36 6.55
N GLN A 487 12.34 -17.92 6.92
CA GLN A 487 11.52 -17.44 8.02
C GLN A 487 11.13 -18.57 8.95
N VAL A 488 11.19 -18.27 10.25
CA VAL A 488 10.63 -19.07 11.33
C VAL A 488 9.52 -18.26 11.99
N PHE A 489 8.39 -18.90 12.18
CA PHE A 489 7.24 -18.30 12.84
C PHE A 489 6.75 -19.26 13.93
N GLY A 490 6.56 -18.77 15.16
CA GLY A 490 6.11 -19.55 16.28
C GLY A 490 4.99 -18.86 17.05
N MET A 491 4.05 -19.63 17.57
CA MET A 491 3.01 -19.12 18.46
C MET A 491 2.91 -20.00 19.71
N TRP A 492 2.78 -19.35 20.87
CA TRP A 492 2.56 -20.02 22.14
C TRP A 492 1.77 -19.12 23.10
N ARG A 493 0.55 -19.53 23.45
CA ARG A 493 -0.32 -18.88 24.47
C ARG A 493 -0.44 -17.34 24.32
N GLY A 494 -0.62 -16.88 23.09
CA GLY A 494 -0.75 -15.43 22.78
C GLY A 494 0.57 -14.71 22.52
N PHE A 495 1.72 -15.38 22.71
CA PHE A 495 3.00 -14.89 22.21
C PHE A 495 3.20 -15.36 20.78
N ILE A 496 3.67 -14.46 19.93
CA ILE A 496 3.99 -14.74 18.53
C ILE A 496 5.44 -14.30 18.30
N LEU A 497 6.25 -15.19 17.77
CA LEU A 497 7.63 -14.94 17.36
C LEU A 497 7.71 -15.02 15.84
N GLN A 498 8.25 -13.99 15.22
CA GLN A 498 8.65 -13.98 13.81
C GLN A 498 10.14 -13.68 13.73
N ALA A 499 10.88 -14.59 13.14
CA ALA A 499 12.29 -14.38 12.80
C ALA A 499 12.49 -14.62 11.30
N SER A 500 13.14 -13.71 10.60
CA SER A 500 13.43 -13.86 9.17
C SER A 500 14.82 -13.37 8.83
N PHE A 501 15.53 -14.16 8.02
CA PHE A 501 16.79 -13.79 7.41
C PHE A 501 16.54 -13.61 5.90
N MET A 502 16.87 -12.43 5.39
CA MET A 502 16.73 -12.05 3.99
C MET A 502 18.10 -11.82 3.36
N ARG A 503 18.30 -12.34 2.15
CA ARG A 503 19.39 -11.98 1.26
C ARG A 503 18.80 -11.45 -0.03
N SER A 504 18.92 -10.15 -0.25
CA SER A 504 18.51 -9.46 -1.49
C SER A 504 19.71 -9.24 -2.38
N ILE A 505 19.60 -9.63 -3.63
CA ILE A 505 20.60 -9.47 -4.67
C ILE A 505 19.99 -8.58 -5.75
N ASP A 506 20.72 -7.56 -6.20
CA ASP A 506 20.24 -6.56 -7.16
C ASP A 506 19.00 -5.77 -6.70
N THR A 507 18.70 -5.69 -5.38
CA THR A 507 17.71 -4.72 -4.90
C THR A 507 18.19 -3.30 -5.16
N TYR A 508 17.32 -2.28 -5.11
CA TYR A 508 17.77 -0.93 -5.38
C TYR A 508 17.72 -0.03 -4.13
N ALA A 509 18.67 0.90 -4.07
CA ALA A 509 18.67 1.98 -3.09
C ALA A 509 19.06 3.29 -3.77
N PHE A 510 18.62 4.39 -3.19
CA PHE A 510 19.03 5.70 -3.64
C PHE A 510 20.44 6.03 -3.13
N VAL A 511 21.23 6.66 -3.99
CA VAL A 511 22.55 7.19 -3.68
C VAL A 511 22.63 8.62 -4.14
N LYS A 512 23.56 9.38 -3.57
CA LYS A 512 23.87 10.74 -3.97
C LYS A 512 25.33 10.83 -4.34
N GLU A 513 25.63 11.41 -5.50
CA GLU A 513 26.98 11.55 -6.03
C GLU A 513 27.14 12.83 -6.85
N LEU A 514 28.37 13.18 -7.17
CA LEU A 514 28.69 14.26 -8.10
C LEU A 514 28.23 13.90 -9.51
N TYR A 515 27.56 14.84 -10.17
CA TYR A 515 27.12 14.72 -11.56
C TYR A 515 28.01 15.56 -12.48
N PRO A 516 28.48 15.01 -13.62
CA PRO A 516 29.26 15.77 -14.61
C PRO A 516 28.40 16.88 -15.24
N ALA A 517 28.61 18.10 -14.82
CA ALA A 517 27.96 19.30 -15.34
C ALA A 517 28.93 20.49 -15.36
N PRO A 518 28.63 21.59 -16.08
CA PRO A 518 29.50 22.77 -16.09
C PRO A 518 29.67 23.46 -14.72
N THR A 519 28.71 23.23 -13.80
CA THR A 519 28.73 23.75 -12.42
C THR A 519 28.61 22.57 -11.46
N LEU A 520 28.93 22.80 -10.19
CA LEU A 520 28.78 21.82 -9.13
C LEU A 520 27.34 21.32 -9.05
N GLN A 521 27.14 20.04 -9.39
CA GLN A 521 25.83 19.37 -9.37
C GLN A 521 25.90 18.06 -8.58
N LEU A 522 24.94 17.85 -7.74
CA LEU A 522 24.70 16.59 -7.03
C LEU A 522 23.51 15.88 -7.65
N MET A 523 23.66 14.61 -7.96
CA MET A 523 22.58 13.77 -8.48
C MET A 523 22.14 12.73 -7.46
N MET A 524 20.84 12.67 -7.19
CA MET A 524 20.23 11.58 -6.45
C MET A 524 19.54 10.63 -7.43
N HIS A 525 19.93 9.37 -7.44
CA HIS A 525 19.40 8.34 -8.33
C HIS A 525 19.45 6.95 -7.70
N PRO A 526 18.63 5.98 -8.17
CA PRO A 526 18.66 4.62 -7.68
C PRO A 526 19.76 3.78 -8.35
N VAL A 527 20.41 2.90 -7.55
CA VAL A 527 21.40 1.91 -8.02
C VAL A 527 21.05 0.54 -7.48
N ASN A 528 21.48 -0.53 -8.16
CA ASN A 528 21.37 -1.88 -7.62
C ASN A 528 22.40 -2.11 -6.50
N ILE A 529 21.95 -2.75 -5.43
CA ILE A 529 22.75 -3.12 -4.27
C ILE A 529 22.43 -4.53 -3.82
N ASP A 530 23.37 -5.12 -3.10
CA ASP A 530 23.20 -6.41 -2.41
C ASP A 530 23.12 -6.18 -0.91
N VAL A 531 22.07 -6.68 -0.26
CA VAL A 531 21.89 -6.51 1.18
C VAL A 531 21.46 -7.81 1.84
N SER A 532 22.00 -8.09 3.02
CA SER A 532 21.46 -9.10 3.94
C SER A 532 20.79 -8.42 5.11
N ALA A 533 19.69 -8.98 5.61
CA ALA A 533 18.98 -8.41 6.74
C ALA A 533 18.37 -9.49 7.64
N LEU A 534 18.32 -9.18 8.94
CA LEU A 534 17.64 -9.95 9.97
C LEU A 534 16.48 -9.12 10.52
N ASN A 535 15.28 -9.72 10.53
CA ASN A 535 14.13 -9.19 11.24
C ASN A 535 13.76 -10.16 12.36
N LEU A 536 13.52 -9.62 13.55
CA LEU A 536 13.00 -10.37 14.69
C LEU A 536 11.88 -9.55 15.32
N PHE A 537 10.67 -10.14 15.43
CA PHE A 537 9.53 -9.55 16.11
C PHE A 537 8.98 -10.50 17.15
N LEU A 538 8.69 -9.96 18.32
CA LEU A 538 7.94 -10.64 19.38
C LEU A 538 6.66 -9.87 19.62
N VAL A 539 5.53 -10.56 19.51
CA VAL A 539 4.20 -10.01 19.74
C VAL A 539 3.57 -10.69 20.93
N TRP A 540 2.89 -9.94 21.77
CA TRP A 540 1.96 -10.46 22.75
C TRP A 540 0.57 -9.87 22.48
N SER A 541 -0.37 -10.76 22.16
CA SER A 541 -1.75 -10.39 21.85
C SER A 541 -2.70 -11.39 22.52
N ARG A 542 -3.39 -10.93 23.57
CA ARG A 542 -4.37 -11.74 24.30
C ARG A 542 -5.50 -10.87 24.83
N PRO A 543 -6.72 -10.99 24.30
CA PRO A 543 -7.88 -10.27 24.83
C PRO A 543 -8.14 -10.63 26.30
N MET A 544 -8.43 -9.64 27.12
CA MET A 544 -8.74 -9.75 28.53
C MET A 544 -10.01 -8.98 28.87
N GLY A 545 -11.16 -9.61 28.74
CA GLY A 545 -12.46 -9.01 28.96
C GLY A 545 -12.71 -7.78 28.08
N LYS A 546 -12.77 -6.59 28.68
CA LYS A 546 -12.99 -5.33 27.95
C LYS A 546 -11.73 -4.75 27.30
N TRP A 547 -10.56 -5.28 27.59
CA TRP A 547 -9.27 -4.83 27.08
C TRP A 547 -8.69 -5.82 26.09
N THR A 548 -8.31 -5.32 24.92
CA THR A 548 -7.67 -6.08 23.84
C THR A 548 -6.31 -5.43 23.55
N PRO A 549 -5.23 -5.90 24.22
CA PRO A 549 -3.86 -5.46 23.94
C PRO A 549 -3.28 -6.20 22.75
N ASN A 550 -2.39 -5.50 22.01
CA ASN A 550 -1.52 -6.07 20.99
C ASN A 550 -0.16 -5.36 21.05
N PHE A 551 0.83 -5.99 21.68
CA PHE A 551 2.14 -5.40 21.91
C PHE A 551 3.18 -6.08 21.04
N THR A 552 3.86 -5.32 20.24
CA THR A 552 4.92 -5.79 19.36
C THR A 552 6.22 -5.05 19.67
N VAL A 553 7.30 -5.81 19.83
CA VAL A 553 8.66 -5.29 19.85
C VAL A 553 9.46 -5.98 18.75
N GLY A 554 10.35 -5.24 18.11
CA GLY A 554 11.09 -5.77 16.98
C GLY A 554 12.49 -5.19 16.87
N VAL A 555 13.35 -5.93 16.18
CA VAL A 555 14.66 -5.47 15.75
C VAL A 555 14.84 -5.79 14.27
N TYR A 556 15.30 -4.79 13.54
CA TYR A 556 15.79 -4.91 12.17
C TYR A 556 17.29 -4.64 12.19
N ARG A 557 18.07 -5.48 11.56
CA ARG A 557 19.48 -5.26 11.30
C ARG A 557 19.84 -5.70 9.91
N GLN A 558 20.49 -4.83 9.16
CA GLN A 558 21.04 -5.15 7.86
C GLN A 558 22.57 -5.24 7.90
N TRP A 559 23.14 -5.80 6.86
CA TRP A 559 24.55 -5.76 6.53
C TRP A 559 24.65 -5.32 5.06
N LEU A 560 25.06 -4.07 4.87
CA LEU A 560 25.18 -3.44 3.57
C LEU A 560 26.47 -2.64 3.51
N GLU A 561 27.21 -2.80 2.44
CA GLU A 561 28.30 -1.93 2.04
C GLU A 561 27.93 -1.32 0.69
N ALA A 562 27.72 0.00 0.65
CA ALA A 562 27.30 0.73 -0.53
C ALA A 562 27.83 2.17 -0.50
N GLY A 563 28.19 2.71 -1.69
CA GLY A 563 28.65 4.09 -1.81
C GLY A 563 29.90 4.43 -1.01
N GLY A 564 30.74 3.42 -0.65
CA GLY A 564 31.94 3.60 0.19
C GLY A 564 31.66 3.61 1.69
N GLY A 565 30.41 3.40 2.13
CA GLY A 565 29.98 3.37 3.52
C GLY A 565 29.48 2.00 3.97
N ARG A 566 29.50 1.77 5.29
CA ARG A 566 28.92 0.60 5.95
C ARG A 566 27.64 1.00 6.68
N HIS A 567 26.56 0.25 6.39
CA HIS A 567 25.21 0.49 6.91
C HIS A 567 24.71 -0.78 7.61
N ASP A 568 24.97 -0.88 8.94
CA ASP A 568 24.64 -2.11 9.71
C ASP A 568 24.13 -1.82 11.13
N ARG A 569 23.78 -0.57 11.46
CA ARG A 569 23.23 -0.20 12.77
C ARG A 569 21.82 -0.74 12.91
N PRO A 570 21.50 -1.49 14.00
CA PRO A 570 20.17 -2.03 14.19
C PRO A 570 19.15 -0.92 14.49
N ILE A 571 17.90 -1.18 14.09
CA ILE A 571 16.72 -0.40 14.44
C ILE A 571 15.88 -1.24 15.39
N PHE A 572 15.55 -0.72 16.57
CA PHE A 572 14.55 -1.29 17.47
C PHE A 572 13.25 -0.55 17.28
N SER A 573 12.15 -1.29 17.19
CA SER A 573 10.80 -0.74 17.02
C SER A 573 9.83 -1.34 18.03
N TYR A 574 8.80 -0.58 18.39
CA TYR A 574 7.72 -1.07 19.24
C TYR A 574 6.37 -0.49 18.79
N TYR A 575 5.33 -1.28 18.99
CA TYR A 575 3.93 -0.94 18.76
C TYR A 575 3.13 -1.46 19.96
N LEU A 576 2.44 -0.56 20.65
CA LEU A 576 1.65 -0.84 21.84
C LEU A 576 0.22 -0.44 21.55
N ASP A 577 -0.53 -1.35 20.92
CA ASP A 577 -1.90 -1.09 20.51
C ASP A 577 -2.87 -1.58 21.60
N ASN A 578 -3.82 -0.75 21.93
CA ASN A 578 -4.79 -1.01 22.98
C ASN A 578 -6.18 -0.63 22.55
N VAL A 579 -7.13 -1.55 22.69
CA VAL A 579 -8.55 -1.30 22.55
C VAL A 579 -9.27 -1.59 23.87
N VAL A 580 -10.06 -0.64 24.33
CA VAL A 580 -10.83 -0.75 25.58
C VAL A 580 -12.30 -0.51 25.30
N ALA A 581 -13.14 -1.50 25.61
CA ALA A 581 -14.60 -1.34 25.58
C ALA A 581 -15.05 -0.53 26.79
N LEU A 582 -15.61 0.66 26.53
CA LEU A 582 -16.15 1.57 27.54
C LEU A 582 -17.64 1.38 27.72
N PRO A 583 -18.25 1.95 28.80
CA PRO A 583 -19.71 2.00 28.96
C PRO A 583 -20.40 2.65 27.76
N PHE A 584 -21.69 2.42 27.61
CA PHE A 584 -22.54 2.97 26.54
C PHE A 584 -22.16 2.56 25.12
N GLY A 585 -21.47 1.42 24.94
CA GLY A 585 -21.04 0.91 23.61
C GLY A 585 -19.97 1.74 22.93
N MET A 586 -19.21 2.55 23.69
CA MET A 586 -18.05 3.26 23.16
C MET A 586 -16.81 2.38 23.15
N LEU A 587 -15.93 2.58 22.16
CA LEU A 587 -14.61 1.99 22.11
C LEU A 587 -13.56 3.08 22.15
N LEU A 588 -12.57 2.91 23.01
CA LEU A 588 -11.36 3.73 23.08
C LEU A 588 -10.20 2.91 22.51
N SER A 589 -9.48 3.46 21.52
CA SER A 589 -8.19 2.92 21.05
C SER A 589 -7.09 3.91 21.44
N VAL A 590 -5.99 3.40 22.01
CA VAL A 590 -4.78 4.16 22.33
C VAL A 590 -3.58 3.38 21.85
N ASN A 591 -2.85 3.94 20.90
CA ASN A 591 -1.74 3.28 20.22
C ASN A 591 -0.48 4.11 20.37
N ALA A 592 0.57 3.52 20.93
CA ALA A 592 1.88 4.13 21.03
C ALA A 592 2.88 3.36 20.18
N HIS A 593 3.65 4.05 19.36
CA HIS A 593 4.65 3.42 18.51
C HIS A 593 5.89 4.28 18.36
N GLY A 594 7.00 3.63 18.07
CA GLY A 594 8.26 4.31 17.91
C GLY A 594 9.38 3.40 17.44
N GLN A 595 10.49 4.04 17.08
CA GLN A 595 11.71 3.32 16.71
C GLN A 595 12.96 4.12 17.13
N THR A 596 14.07 3.39 17.27
CA THR A 596 15.40 4.01 17.49
C THR A 596 16.02 4.47 16.18
N SER A 597 17.07 5.29 16.28
CA SER A 597 18.00 5.49 15.17
C SER A 597 18.60 4.17 14.69
N GLY A 598 19.03 4.12 13.41
CA GLY A 598 19.66 2.95 12.81
C GLY A 598 19.64 3.01 11.28
N ASP A 599 20.12 1.98 10.61
CA ASP A 599 20.35 2.00 9.16
C ASP A 599 19.28 1.18 8.42
N MET A 600 18.74 1.73 7.33
CA MET A 600 17.87 1.05 6.37
C MET A 600 18.29 1.43 4.94
N HIS A 601 18.74 0.47 4.17
CA HIS A 601 19.47 0.65 2.92
C HIS A 601 20.61 1.66 3.13
N THR A 602 20.76 2.65 2.27
CA THR A 602 21.78 3.71 2.36
C THR A 602 21.42 4.84 3.33
N ASN A 603 20.21 4.81 3.91
CA ASN A 603 19.74 5.82 4.83
C ASN A 603 20.00 5.44 6.28
N ARG A 604 20.46 6.40 7.08
CA ARG A 604 20.54 6.31 8.54
C ARG A 604 19.50 7.21 9.17
N PHE A 605 18.55 6.65 9.87
CA PHE A 605 17.62 7.41 10.70
C PHE A 605 18.39 8.01 11.88
N GLY A 606 18.38 9.33 11.99
CA GLY A 606 19.22 10.07 12.96
C GLY A 606 18.59 10.20 14.34
N THR A 607 17.27 10.07 14.45
CA THR A 607 16.53 10.32 15.71
C THR A 607 15.73 9.10 16.15
N THR A 608 15.68 8.91 17.47
CA THR A 608 14.66 8.07 18.10
C THR A 608 13.37 8.87 18.19
N TRP A 609 12.28 8.33 17.68
CA TRP A 609 10.99 8.99 17.72
C TRP A 609 9.91 8.10 18.36
N PHE A 610 8.89 8.77 18.85
CA PHE A 610 7.73 8.20 19.51
C PHE A 610 6.48 8.94 19.02
N ALA A 611 5.40 8.24 18.77
CA ALA A 611 4.10 8.82 18.48
C ALA A 611 3.02 8.16 19.32
N LEU A 612 2.02 8.95 19.72
CA LEU A 612 0.82 8.51 20.42
C LEU A 612 -0.40 8.91 19.61
N ASP A 613 -1.21 7.93 19.27
CA ASP A 613 -2.50 8.09 18.60
C ASP A 613 -3.62 7.64 19.53
N ALA A 614 -4.78 8.31 19.49
CA ALA A 614 -5.96 7.90 20.22
C ALA A 614 -7.22 8.08 19.37
N SER A 615 -8.21 7.22 19.57
CA SER A 615 -9.51 7.40 18.96
C SER A 615 -10.64 6.91 19.86
N ILE A 616 -11.79 7.56 19.74
CA ILE A 616 -13.04 7.12 20.38
C ILE A 616 -14.10 6.95 19.29
N SER A 617 -14.81 5.84 19.34
CA SER A 617 -15.88 5.54 18.40
C SER A 617 -17.12 5.02 19.09
N ARG A 618 -18.27 5.26 18.45
CA ARG A 618 -19.56 4.73 18.89
C ARG A 618 -20.50 4.55 17.69
N SER A 619 -21.24 3.43 17.71
CA SER A 619 -22.32 3.16 16.75
C SER A 619 -23.66 3.54 17.36
N PHE A 620 -24.55 4.10 16.53
CA PHE A 620 -25.89 4.52 16.84
C PHE A 620 -26.90 3.86 15.90
N PHE A 621 -28.20 3.85 16.29
CA PHE A 621 -29.30 3.40 15.45
C PHE A 621 -29.11 1.97 14.88
N ASN A 622 -28.82 1.01 15.76
CA ASN A 622 -28.53 -0.38 15.37
C ASN A 622 -27.43 -0.49 14.30
N GLU A 623 -26.28 0.14 14.55
CA GLU A 623 -25.09 0.15 13.67
C GLU A 623 -25.30 0.89 12.32
N SER A 624 -26.40 1.64 12.17
CA SER A 624 -26.63 2.41 10.94
C SER A 624 -25.80 3.68 10.85
N LEU A 625 -25.34 4.25 11.97
CA LEU A 625 -24.50 5.44 12.02
C LEU A 625 -23.30 5.21 12.94
N ASP A 626 -22.09 5.23 12.39
CA ASP A 626 -20.86 5.25 13.18
C ASP A 626 -20.28 6.66 13.23
N VAL A 627 -19.89 7.06 14.42
CA VAL A 627 -19.17 8.31 14.70
C VAL A 627 -17.82 7.97 15.31
N LYS A 628 -16.73 8.45 14.70
CA LYS A 628 -15.36 8.26 15.18
C LYS A 628 -14.63 9.58 15.23
N LEU A 629 -14.02 9.88 16.37
CA LEU A 629 -13.07 10.98 16.56
C LEU A 629 -11.71 10.39 16.82
N SER A 630 -10.70 10.80 16.03
CA SER A 630 -9.33 10.33 16.13
C SER A 630 -8.37 11.51 16.30
N ALA A 631 -7.32 11.32 17.10
CA ALA A 631 -6.20 12.24 17.22
C ALA A 631 -4.91 11.45 16.92
N THR A 632 -4.08 11.97 16.02
CA THR A 632 -2.83 11.35 15.59
C THR A 632 -1.64 12.19 16.01
N ASP A 633 -0.53 11.54 16.38
CA ASP A 633 0.71 12.17 16.85
C ASP A 633 0.43 13.30 17.88
N ILE A 634 -0.31 12.96 18.93
CA ILE A 634 -0.86 13.92 19.92
C ILE A 634 0.22 14.86 20.45
N PHE A 635 1.44 14.35 20.66
CA PHE A 635 2.56 15.13 21.20
C PHE A 635 3.36 15.84 20.12
N GLY A 636 3.17 15.53 18.82
CA GLY A 636 3.90 16.14 17.71
C GLY A 636 5.39 15.75 17.72
N THR A 637 5.69 14.54 18.13
CA THR A 637 7.06 14.04 18.32
C THR A 637 7.60 13.23 17.15
N LEU A 638 6.78 13.02 16.12
CA LEU A 638 7.21 12.32 14.91
C LEU A 638 8.08 13.23 14.05
N ASN A 639 9.39 13.11 14.20
CA ASN A 639 10.39 13.73 13.33
C ASN A 639 11.13 12.64 12.57
N ASN A 640 11.49 12.92 11.33
CA ASN A 640 12.24 11.98 10.51
C ASN A 640 13.50 12.67 9.97
N ASP A 641 14.51 12.73 10.83
CA ASP A 641 15.84 13.16 10.45
C ASP A 641 16.60 11.93 9.95
N TRP A 642 17.25 12.05 8.81
CA TRP A 642 18.07 10.98 8.27
C TRP A 642 19.28 11.50 7.54
N THR A 643 20.31 10.67 7.49
CA THR A 643 21.56 10.94 6.78
C THR A 643 21.77 9.90 5.71
N MET A 644 22.49 10.28 4.66
CA MET A 644 22.96 9.40 3.59
C MET A 644 24.41 9.74 3.31
N ASP A 645 25.27 8.75 3.46
CA ASP A 645 26.71 8.87 3.19
C ASP A 645 27.05 7.95 2.02
N THR A 646 27.17 8.51 0.80
CA THR A 646 27.43 7.74 -0.43
C THR A 646 28.35 8.51 -1.37
N TYR A 647 29.30 7.82 -1.98
CA TYR A 647 30.22 8.35 -3.00
C TYR A 647 30.87 9.70 -2.66
N GLY A 648 31.29 9.85 -1.38
CA GLY A 648 31.95 11.08 -0.91
C GLY A 648 31.00 12.25 -0.61
N VAL A 649 29.69 12.05 -0.75
CA VAL A 649 28.66 13.02 -0.38
C VAL A 649 28.00 12.61 0.93
N SER A 650 28.05 13.46 1.95
CA SER A 650 27.32 13.30 3.20
C SER A 650 26.11 14.23 3.21
N MET A 651 24.92 13.67 3.13
CA MET A 651 23.65 14.40 3.16
C MET A 651 22.97 14.24 4.51
N VAL A 652 22.60 15.36 5.13
CA VAL A 652 21.75 15.39 6.33
C VAL A 652 20.44 16.05 5.98
N LYS A 653 19.34 15.33 6.17
CA LYS A 653 17.98 15.83 5.95
C LYS A 653 17.19 15.84 7.24
N ARG A 654 16.64 16.99 7.59
CA ARG A 654 15.76 17.18 8.74
C ARG A 654 14.38 17.60 8.26
N GLN A 655 13.36 16.86 8.66
CA GLN A 655 11.99 17.12 8.22
C GLN A 655 11.00 17.00 9.38
N SER A 656 10.08 17.97 9.47
CA SER A 656 8.90 17.86 10.35
C SER A 656 7.71 17.40 9.54
N TYR A 657 7.18 16.23 9.86
CA TYR A 657 5.97 15.72 9.19
C TYR A 657 4.70 16.45 9.62
N ASP A 658 3.75 16.57 8.69
CA ASP A 658 2.40 17.07 8.95
C ASP A 658 1.49 15.91 9.37
N ARG A 659 1.73 15.33 10.57
CA ARG A 659 0.99 14.18 11.05
C ARG A 659 0.09 14.48 12.26
N ARG A 660 0.46 15.46 13.08
CA ARG A 660 -0.35 15.86 14.22
C ARG A 660 -1.68 16.42 13.77
N GLY A 661 -2.76 15.73 14.10
CA GLY A 661 -4.08 16.14 13.63
C GLY A 661 -5.25 15.52 14.38
N VAL A 662 -6.45 16.02 14.07
CA VAL A 662 -7.72 15.49 14.56
C VAL A 662 -8.62 15.22 13.37
N THR A 663 -9.23 14.04 13.34
CA THR A 663 -10.15 13.59 12.30
C THR A 663 -11.50 13.22 12.87
N LEU A 664 -12.57 13.78 12.33
CA LEU A 664 -13.94 13.34 12.57
C LEU A 664 -14.41 12.53 11.36
N THR A 665 -14.89 11.32 11.61
CA THR A 665 -15.46 10.43 10.57
C THR A 665 -16.91 10.08 10.94
N LEU A 666 -17.80 10.23 9.96
CA LEU A 666 -19.20 9.84 10.03
C LEU A 666 -19.45 8.79 8.94
N THR A 667 -20.00 7.64 9.33
CA THR A 667 -20.36 6.60 8.36
C THR A 667 -21.82 6.20 8.56
N TYR A 668 -22.65 6.46 7.55
CA TYR A 668 -24.05 6.06 7.53
C TYR A 668 -24.26 4.86 6.62
N ARG A 669 -24.99 3.86 7.09
CA ARG A 669 -25.26 2.62 6.36
C ARG A 669 -26.77 2.34 6.32
N PHE A 670 -27.27 2.15 5.11
CA PHE A 670 -28.62 1.64 4.87
C PHE A 670 -28.52 0.27 4.21
N ARG A 671 -28.90 -0.81 4.93
CA ARG A 671 -28.79 -2.19 4.46
C ARG A 671 -27.42 -2.50 3.89
N PRO A 672 -26.32 -2.45 4.69
CA PRO A 672 -24.98 -2.67 4.18
C PRO A 672 -24.89 -4.03 3.49
N ARG A 673 -24.13 -4.07 2.37
CA ARG A 673 -24.00 -5.28 1.58
C ARG A 673 -22.60 -5.89 1.66
N ALA A 674 -22.54 -7.23 1.63
CA ALA A 674 -21.33 -7.92 1.24
C ALA A 674 -21.28 -8.02 -0.29
N SER A 675 -20.18 -7.62 -0.91
CA SER A 675 -19.98 -7.77 -2.36
C SER A 675 -19.84 -9.24 -2.73
N ARG A 676 -20.45 -9.65 -3.84
CA ARG A 676 -20.25 -10.98 -4.43
C ARG A 676 -19.23 -11.00 -5.58
N TYR A 677 -18.66 -9.87 -5.91
CA TYR A 677 -17.64 -9.79 -6.94
C TYR A 677 -16.44 -10.65 -6.56
N LYS A 678 -15.97 -11.54 -7.44
CA LYS A 678 -14.90 -12.50 -7.16
C LYS A 678 -13.66 -12.29 -8.03
N GLY A 679 -13.68 -11.31 -8.94
CA GLY A 679 -12.54 -11.05 -9.83
C GLY A 679 -11.33 -10.53 -9.10
N GLU A 680 -10.17 -10.95 -9.55
CA GLU A 680 -8.84 -10.50 -9.12
C GLU A 680 -8.28 -9.47 -10.12
N ALA A 681 -7.29 -8.68 -9.73
CA ALA A 681 -6.47 -7.99 -10.71
C ALA A 681 -5.53 -9.03 -11.35
N ALA A 682 -5.58 -9.16 -12.67
CA ALA A 682 -4.78 -10.17 -13.37
C ALA A 682 -3.26 -9.99 -13.13
N SER A 683 -2.82 -8.76 -12.81
CA SER A 683 -1.43 -8.45 -12.43
C SER A 683 -1.40 -7.24 -11.50
N GLN A 684 -1.58 -7.45 -10.20
CA GLN A 684 -1.52 -6.38 -9.20
C GLN A 684 -0.12 -5.75 -9.14
N SER A 685 0.93 -6.58 -9.22
CA SER A 685 2.32 -6.11 -9.22
C SER A 685 2.64 -5.12 -10.36
N GLU A 686 2.04 -5.27 -11.53
CA GLU A 686 2.22 -4.32 -12.62
C GLU A 686 1.34 -3.08 -12.46
N LEU A 687 0.18 -3.22 -11.83
CA LEU A 687 -0.67 -2.06 -11.50
C LEU A 687 0.01 -1.11 -10.52
N ASP A 688 0.71 -1.64 -9.52
CA ASP A 688 1.38 -0.88 -8.47
C ASP A 688 2.65 -0.17 -8.98
N ARG A 689 3.25 -0.66 -10.08
CA ARG A 689 4.44 -0.07 -10.71
C ARG A 689 4.12 1.12 -11.62
N LEU A 690 2.86 1.27 -12.07
CA LEU A 690 2.42 2.33 -13.00
C LEU A 690 2.10 3.64 -12.29
#